data_3122e48850aa34a18bb85f341076273d
#
_entry.id   3122e48850aa34a18bb85f341076273d
#
_cell.length_a   1.000
_cell.length_b   1.000
_cell.length_c   1.000
_cell.angle_alpha   90.00
_cell.angle_beta   90.00
_cell.angle_gamma   90.00
#
_symmetry.space_group_name_H-M   'P 1'
#
loop_
_entity.id
_entity.type
_entity.pdbx_description
1 polymer ?
#
loop_
_entity_poly.entity_id
_entity_poly.type
_entity_poly.pdbx_seq_one_letter_code
_entity_poly.pdbx_strand_id
1 'polypeptide(L)'
;MPVNLDNMRNIGIMAHIDAGKTTTTERILFYTGKIHKIGEIDDGQATMDWMTQEQERGITICSAATTTTWKNHQINIIDTPGHVDFTAEVERSLRVLDGAVAVICAVDGVQPQTETVWKQADEFKVPRLCFMNKMDRIGADFFGSMKDVQEKFSVEPLALQIPIGEGPAFEGVIDLLKMKELRFEGDEGENVVESEIDSSRLEEASLWREKLIETVAGSDDELAEIYLEGGTISDDKIKKAIRKGTINRSFVPFVMGSARHNQGVQPLIDAIVDYLPSPKEVPPAKGIHIKKNEEVPVEIPCDVSKQALGLVFKIQYDREMGSLCYVRMYSGKISAGTQIYNASKKKRERVNRILRMHADKSEPLSEITAGDIAVFVGLKLSQTGDSIGSEGFPVLLEEPVFPQPVISVSLECESMSERDKMNETLAILSKEDPTFTYHEDAETGQLIISGMGELHLDVLVTRMKDDFKVNCKVGSPQVTYRESVTSSAEHTESFEKILGGKQVEAQVSVKVEQALRGEGNSYTCLVHNQEIPEEIYEAVRHAFTSSLDSGINWGYPCTDVKITVTDIVYNEETASTFAFEACCAQAFDKVCNLAKPELLEPVMNVDISCPKEFVGDAMSQMTSRGGIILGQDSKVSGEVIPAQAPMAKMFGFSTNLRSATQGRATFSLEFSHFQVKQGGLSGSF
;
A
#
# COMPACT_ATOMS: atom_id res chain seq x y z
N MET A 1 -0.54 32.36 -0.90
CA MET A 1 -0.81 32.60 0.54
C MET A 1 -0.36 31.35 1.27
N PRO A 2 0.17 31.43 2.50
CA PRO A 2 0.49 30.23 3.26
C PRO A 2 -0.82 29.42 3.45
N VAL A 3 -0.76 28.15 3.12
CA VAL A 3 -1.90 27.24 3.23
C VAL A 3 -2.22 27.08 4.71
N ASN A 4 -3.47 27.33 5.11
CA ASN A 4 -3.92 27.06 6.48
C ASN A 4 -4.05 25.53 6.63
N LEU A 5 -3.28 24.94 7.56
CA LEU A 5 -3.30 23.51 7.83
C LEU A 5 -4.70 22.96 8.18
N ASP A 6 -5.54 23.78 8.82
CA ASP A 6 -6.90 23.38 9.18
C ASP A 6 -7.79 23.18 7.93
N ASN A 7 -7.44 23.86 6.83
CA ASN A 7 -8.16 23.78 5.55
C ASN A 7 -7.48 22.82 4.55
N MET A 8 -6.66 21.92 5.02
CA MET A 8 -6.03 20.90 4.17
C MET A 8 -6.62 19.51 4.45
N ARG A 9 -6.80 18.72 3.39
CA ARG A 9 -7.22 17.32 3.47
C ARG A 9 -6.31 16.49 2.59
N ASN A 10 -5.67 15.46 3.13
CA ASN A 10 -4.91 14.49 2.37
C ASN A 10 -5.68 13.19 2.42
N ILE A 11 -6.31 12.85 1.31
CA ILE A 11 -7.22 11.73 1.25
C ILE A 11 -6.80 10.71 0.22
N GLY A 12 -7.07 9.44 0.53
CA GLY A 12 -7.01 8.35 -0.43
C GLY A 12 -8.41 7.94 -0.87
N ILE A 13 -8.55 7.55 -2.13
CA ILE A 13 -9.77 6.92 -2.63
C ILE A 13 -9.48 5.44 -2.79
N MET A 14 -10.12 4.61 -1.97
CA MET A 14 -9.95 3.17 -1.94
C MET A 14 -11.22 2.46 -2.37
N ALA A 15 -11.08 1.41 -3.17
CA ALA A 15 -12.20 0.65 -3.70
C ALA A 15 -11.74 -0.71 -4.23
N HIS A 16 -12.65 -1.66 -4.36
CA HIS A 16 -12.39 -2.82 -5.21
C HIS A 16 -12.47 -2.47 -6.70
N ILE A 17 -12.02 -3.38 -7.55
CA ILE A 17 -12.13 -3.26 -9.02
C ILE A 17 -13.60 -3.08 -9.38
N ASP A 18 -13.88 -2.18 -10.32
CA ASP A 18 -15.21 -1.84 -10.81
C ASP A 18 -16.19 -1.20 -9.79
N ALA A 19 -15.79 -0.85 -8.56
CA ALA A 19 -16.67 -0.10 -7.66
C ALA A 19 -16.98 1.33 -8.16
N GLY A 20 -16.22 1.82 -9.14
CA GLY A 20 -16.32 3.16 -9.70
C GLY A 20 -15.40 4.18 -9.04
N LYS A 21 -14.22 3.73 -8.58
CA LYS A 21 -13.17 4.57 -8.00
C LYS A 21 -12.78 5.71 -8.95
N THR A 22 -12.24 5.38 -10.12
CA THR A 22 -11.78 6.36 -11.12
C THR A 22 -12.92 7.27 -11.56
N THR A 23 -14.13 6.74 -11.78
CA THR A 23 -15.32 7.57 -12.10
C THR A 23 -15.61 8.58 -10.99
N THR A 24 -15.57 8.17 -9.73
CA THR A 24 -15.81 9.07 -8.59
C THR A 24 -14.74 10.15 -8.51
N THR A 25 -13.48 9.78 -8.70
CA THR A 25 -12.34 10.73 -8.70
C THR A 25 -12.48 11.76 -9.83
N GLU A 26 -12.80 11.33 -11.06
CA GLU A 26 -13.03 12.22 -12.19
C GLU A 26 -14.18 13.23 -11.92
N ARG A 27 -15.28 12.78 -11.30
CA ARG A 27 -16.39 13.68 -10.92
C ARG A 27 -15.99 14.67 -9.82
N ILE A 28 -15.17 14.24 -8.85
CA ILE A 28 -14.61 15.17 -7.84
C ILE A 28 -13.76 16.25 -8.53
N LEU A 29 -12.89 15.86 -9.47
CA LEU A 29 -12.05 16.82 -10.20
C LEU A 29 -12.86 17.77 -11.08
N PHE A 30 -13.93 17.27 -11.68
CA PHE A 30 -14.84 18.10 -12.49
C PHE A 30 -15.56 19.15 -11.65
N TYR A 31 -16.25 18.76 -10.56
CA TYR A 31 -16.99 19.71 -9.72
C TYR A 31 -16.10 20.69 -8.98
N THR A 32 -14.87 20.33 -8.73
CA THR A 32 -13.87 21.23 -8.13
C THR A 32 -13.19 22.15 -9.18
N GLY A 33 -13.59 22.05 -10.45
CA GLY A 33 -13.10 22.91 -11.54
C GLY A 33 -11.67 22.61 -11.99
N LYS A 34 -11.13 21.45 -11.60
CA LYS A 34 -9.77 21.05 -11.99
C LYS A 34 -9.70 20.53 -13.42
N ILE A 35 -10.74 19.86 -13.87
CA ILE A 35 -10.95 19.45 -15.27
C ILE A 35 -12.20 20.10 -15.82
N HIS A 36 -12.20 20.40 -17.13
CA HIS A 36 -13.30 21.10 -17.79
C HIS A 36 -14.25 20.17 -18.55
N LYS A 37 -13.88 18.92 -18.72
CA LYS A 37 -14.66 17.87 -19.38
C LYS A 37 -14.52 16.60 -18.58
N ILE A 38 -15.61 15.92 -18.38
CA ILE A 38 -15.65 14.61 -17.72
C ILE A 38 -15.01 13.60 -18.67
N GLY A 39 -13.96 12.90 -18.19
CA GLY A 39 -13.38 11.76 -18.87
C GLY A 39 -14.18 10.49 -18.56
N GLU A 40 -14.61 9.77 -19.59
CA GLU A 40 -15.21 8.45 -19.41
C GLU A 40 -14.12 7.38 -19.45
N ILE A 41 -14.18 6.44 -18.49
CA ILE A 41 -13.21 5.34 -18.37
C ILE A 41 -13.30 4.43 -19.58
N ASP A 42 -14.52 4.12 -20.02
CA ASP A 42 -14.80 3.25 -21.16
C ASP A 42 -14.19 3.79 -22.48
N ASP A 43 -13.92 5.10 -22.56
CA ASP A 43 -13.29 5.75 -23.70
C ASP A 43 -11.78 5.98 -23.51
N GLY A 44 -11.19 5.54 -22.39
CA GLY A 44 -9.76 5.75 -22.08
C GLY A 44 -9.39 7.23 -21.84
N GLN A 45 -10.31 8.07 -21.39
CA GLN A 45 -10.13 9.52 -21.23
C GLN A 45 -9.98 9.95 -19.76
N ALA A 46 -9.87 9.02 -18.83
CA ALA A 46 -9.74 9.32 -17.42
C ALA A 46 -8.40 10.01 -17.12
N THR A 47 -8.43 11.12 -16.39
CA THR A 47 -7.25 11.95 -16.08
C THR A 47 -6.30 11.24 -15.11
N MET A 48 -6.83 10.48 -14.16
CA MET A 48 -6.03 9.83 -13.12
C MET A 48 -5.37 8.55 -13.62
N ASP A 49 -6.00 7.79 -14.51
CA ASP A 49 -5.43 6.62 -15.16
C ASP A 49 -4.68 7.08 -16.43
N TRP A 50 -3.52 7.70 -16.23
CA TRP A 50 -2.74 8.35 -17.29
C TRP A 50 -1.84 7.39 -18.08
N MET A 51 -1.56 6.20 -17.55
CA MET A 51 -0.77 5.19 -18.26
C MET A 51 -1.62 4.50 -19.32
N THR A 52 -1.04 4.27 -20.51
CA THR A 52 -1.71 3.51 -21.59
C THR A 52 -2.21 2.15 -21.11
N GLN A 53 -1.44 1.47 -20.27
CA GLN A 53 -1.81 0.17 -19.71
C GLN A 53 -2.99 0.24 -18.73
N GLU A 54 -3.13 1.32 -17.95
CA GLU A 54 -4.29 1.55 -17.09
C GLU A 54 -5.55 1.72 -17.93
N GLN A 55 -5.45 2.53 -18.98
CA GLN A 55 -6.55 2.81 -19.91
C GLN A 55 -6.99 1.56 -20.69
N GLU A 56 -6.03 0.78 -21.22
CA GLU A 56 -6.32 -0.45 -21.99
C GLU A 56 -6.91 -1.55 -21.12
N ARG A 57 -6.49 -1.65 -19.85
CA ARG A 57 -6.93 -2.70 -18.93
C ARG A 57 -8.12 -2.29 -18.06
N GLY A 58 -8.43 -1.00 -17.99
CA GLY A 58 -9.50 -0.45 -17.14
C GLY A 58 -9.21 -0.56 -15.64
N ILE A 59 -7.94 -0.66 -15.23
CA ILE A 59 -7.51 -0.77 -13.83
C ILE A 59 -6.43 0.25 -13.50
N THR A 60 -6.49 0.85 -12.33
CA THR A 60 -5.41 1.69 -11.80
C THR A 60 -4.24 0.81 -11.36
N ILE A 61 -3.06 1.08 -11.87
CA ILE A 61 -1.80 0.34 -11.60
C ILE A 61 -0.93 1.14 -10.65
N CYS A 62 -0.70 2.43 -10.96
CA CYS A 62 0.12 3.33 -10.15
C CYS A 62 -0.76 4.32 -9.40
N SER A 63 -0.44 4.58 -8.14
CA SER A 63 -1.11 5.66 -7.41
C SER A 63 -0.83 7.01 -8.07
N ALA A 64 -1.88 7.74 -8.41
CA ALA A 64 -1.77 9.09 -8.95
C ALA A 64 -2.11 10.12 -7.86
N ALA A 65 -1.36 11.22 -7.84
CA ALA A 65 -1.62 12.31 -6.90
C ALA A 65 -2.14 13.54 -7.64
N THR A 66 -3.18 14.15 -7.11
CA THR A 66 -3.71 15.41 -7.61
C THR A 66 -4.13 16.32 -6.47
N THR A 67 -4.18 17.61 -6.74
CA THR A 67 -4.61 18.61 -5.75
C THR A 67 -5.74 19.43 -6.33
N THR A 68 -6.81 19.58 -5.56
CA THR A 68 -7.94 20.41 -5.93
C THR A 68 -8.37 21.31 -4.77
N THR A 69 -9.36 22.19 -5.01
CA THR A 69 -9.84 23.11 -3.99
C THR A 69 -11.37 23.10 -3.94
N TRP A 70 -11.92 22.99 -2.72
CA TRP A 70 -13.36 23.04 -2.49
C TRP A 70 -13.68 23.86 -1.23
N LYS A 71 -14.58 24.83 -1.31
CA LYS A 71 -14.99 25.69 -0.18
C LYS A 71 -13.79 26.21 0.64
N ASN A 72 -12.77 26.75 -0.02
CA ASN A 72 -11.51 27.23 0.57
C ASN A 72 -10.64 26.15 1.26
N HIS A 73 -10.91 24.86 1.03
CA HIS A 73 -10.06 23.77 1.49
C HIS A 73 -9.24 23.24 0.31
N GLN A 74 -7.95 22.99 0.57
CA GLN A 74 -7.09 22.25 -0.34
C GLN A 74 -7.29 20.77 -0.08
N ILE A 75 -7.61 20.01 -1.12
CA ILE A 75 -7.78 18.55 -1.07
C ILE A 75 -6.70 17.93 -1.94
N ASN A 76 -5.76 17.25 -1.31
CA ASN A 76 -4.80 16.38 -1.99
C ASN A 76 -5.41 14.98 -2.06
N ILE A 77 -5.61 14.49 -3.27
CA ILE A 77 -6.20 13.18 -3.53
C ILE A 77 -5.10 12.25 -4.02
N ILE A 78 -4.95 11.10 -3.38
CA ILE A 78 -4.13 10.00 -3.85
C ILE A 78 -5.06 8.88 -4.28
N ASP A 79 -5.10 8.62 -5.57
CA ASP A 79 -5.86 7.52 -6.15
C ASP A 79 -5.05 6.22 -6.00
N THR A 80 -5.59 5.24 -5.27
CA THR A 80 -4.87 3.99 -4.95
C THR A 80 -5.29 2.86 -5.88
N PRO A 81 -4.37 1.97 -6.31
CA PRO A 81 -4.75 0.76 -7.03
C PRO A 81 -5.75 -0.10 -6.26
N GLY A 82 -6.62 -0.79 -6.99
CA GLY A 82 -7.58 -1.74 -6.38
C GLY A 82 -7.16 -3.21 -6.53
N HIS A 83 -6.07 -3.51 -7.28
CA HIS A 83 -5.64 -4.87 -7.56
C HIS A 83 -4.60 -5.36 -6.55
N VAL A 84 -4.73 -6.62 -6.14
CA VAL A 84 -3.87 -7.24 -5.11
C VAL A 84 -2.38 -7.32 -5.50
N ASP A 85 -2.04 -7.42 -6.78
CA ASP A 85 -0.65 -7.42 -7.25
C ASP A 85 0.07 -6.08 -6.98
N PHE A 86 -0.70 -5.02 -6.68
CA PHE A 86 -0.19 -3.67 -6.40
C PHE A 86 -0.41 -3.26 -4.93
N THR A 87 -0.51 -4.22 -4.03
CA THR A 87 -0.75 -4.00 -2.59
C THR A 87 0.26 -3.03 -1.96
N ALA A 88 1.53 -3.11 -2.37
CA ALA A 88 2.57 -2.19 -1.88
C ALA A 88 2.34 -0.72 -2.29
N GLU A 89 1.73 -0.47 -3.45
CA GLU A 89 1.31 0.88 -3.86
C GLU A 89 0.21 1.42 -2.94
N VAL A 90 -0.74 0.57 -2.56
CA VAL A 90 -1.80 0.92 -1.61
C VAL A 90 -1.21 1.24 -0.25
N GLU A 91 -0.34 0.39 0.27
CA GLU A 91 0.27 0.49 1.59
C GLU A 91 1.10 1.77 1.75
N ARG A 92 1.99 2.06 0.78
CA ARG A 92 2.77 3.31 0.79
C ARG A 92 1.92 4.57 0.65
N SER A 93 0.79 4.47 -0.04
CA SER A 93 -0.17 5.57 -0.16
C SER A 93 -0.93 5.80 1.15
N LEU A 94 -1.48 4.75 1.76
CA LEU A 94 -2.23 4.82 3.02
C LEU A 94 -1.42 5.45 4.15
N ARG A 95 -0.12 5.20 4.20
CA ARG A 95 0.78 5.73 5.22
C ARG A 95 0.87 7.26 5.26
N VAL A 96 0.65 7.91 4.13
CA VAL A 96 0.77 9.37 4.00
C VAL A 96 -0.56 10.08 3.96
N LEU A 97 -1.66 9.35 4.11
CA LEU A 97 -3.00 9.89 4.16
C LEU A 97 -3.40 10.30 5.58
N ASP A 98 -4.22 11.33 5.65
CA ASP A 98 -4.87 11.74 6.89
C ASP A 98 -6.28 11.15 7.00
N GLY A 99 -6.92 10.83 5.88
CA GLY A 99 -8.22 10.19 5.80
C GLY A 99 -8.44 9.46 4.49
N ALA A 100 -9.51 8.69 4.38
CA ALA A 100 -9.84 7.94 3.18
C ALA A 100 -11.33 7.97 2.84
N VAL A 101 -11.64 7.82 1.56
CA VAL A 101 -12.98 7.57 1.03
C VAL A 101 -13.02 6.14 0.53
N ALA A 102 -13.84 5.30 1.17
CA ALA A 102 -14.11 3.94 0.72
C ALA A 102 -15.30 3.94 -0.25
N VAL A 103 -15.04 3.70 -1.53
CA VAL A 103 -16.10 3.60 -2.55
C VAL A 103 -16.57 2.15 -2.61
N ILE A 104 -17.84 1.91 -2.28
CA ILE A 104 -18.46 0.60 -2.21
C ILE A 104 -19.60 0.52 -3.23
N CYS A 105 -19.70 -0.57 -3.96
CA CYS A 105 -20.81 -0.81 -4.88
C CYS A 105 -22.08 -1.17 -4.09
N ALA A 106 -23.15 -0.40 -4.26
CA ALA A 106 -24.42 -0.65 -3.59
C ALA A 106 -25.12 -1.97 -3.99
N VAL A 107 -24.68 -2.60 -5.09
CA VAL A 107 -25.20 -3.90 -5.56
C VAL A 107 -24.39 -5.07 -4.98
N ASP A 108 -23.04 -4.93 -4.99
CA ASP A 108 -22.14 -6.02 -4.67
C ASP A 108 -21.72 -6.04 -3.19
N GLY A 109 -21.91 -4.92 -2.48
CA GLY A 109 -21.47 -4.75 -1.09
C GLY A 109 -19.96 -4.84 -0.92
N VAL A 110 -19.53 -5.41 0.20
CA VAL A 110 -18.09 -5.61 0.50
C VAL A 110 -17.56 -6.79 -0.29
N GLN A 111 -16.51 -6.56 -1.07
CA GLN A 111 -15.78 -7.54 -1.85
C GLN A 111 -14.45 -7.91 -1.15
N PRO A 112 -13.81 -9.07 -1.45
CA PRO A 112 -12.56 -9.48 -0.80
C PRO A 112 -11.45 -8.43 -0.89
N GLN A 113 -11.30 -7.77 -2.03
CA GLN A 113 -10.32 -6.69 -2.18
C GLN A 113 -10.63 -5.48 -1.29
N THR A 114 -11.92 -5.19 -1.04
CA THR A 114 -12.33 -4.16 -0.07
C THR A 114 -11.86 -4.53 1.33
N GLU A 115 -11.95 -5.83 1.70
CA GLU A 115 -11.49 -6.30 3.00
C GLU A 115 -9.99 -6.12 3.19
N THR A 116 -9.19 -6.44 2.16
CA THR A 116 -7.73 -6.25 2.19
C THR A 116 -7.36 -4.78 2.39
N VAL A 117 -7.88 -3.89 1.54
CA VAL A 117 -7.57 -2.45 1.64
C VAL A 117 -8.11 -1.85 2.95
N TRP A 118 -9.25 -2.33 3.44
CA TRP A 118 -9.81 -1.89 4.71
C TRP A 118 -8.93 -2.28 5.89
N LYS A 119 -8.44 -3.52 5.93
CA LYS A 119 -7.50 -4.00 6.98
C LYS A 119 -6.21 -3.18 6.98
N GLN A 120 -5.64 -2.93 5.80
CA GLN A 120 -4.47 -2.06 5.68
C GLN A 120 -4.73 -0.64 6.21
N ALA A 121 -5.89 -0.06 5.88
CA ALA A 121 -6.27 1.24 6.42
C ALA A 121 -6.46 1.24 7.96
N ASP A 122 -6.86 0.08 8.54
CA ASP A 122 -6.95 -0.10 9.99
C ASP A 122 -5.57 -0.16 10.66
N GLU A 123 -4.59 -0.82 10.05
CA GLU A 123 -3.20 -0.86 10.52
C GLU A 123 -2.60 0.55 10.64
N PHE A 124 -2.82 1.38 9.63
CA PHE A 124 -2.39 2.79 9.64
C PHE A 124 -3.35 3.72 10.41
N LYS A 125 -4.43 3.18 10.99
CA LYS A 125 -5.43 3.93 11.76
C LYS A 125 -6.05 5.10 10.99
N VAL A 126 -6.22 4.96 9.68
CA VAL A 126 -6.76 6.00 8.80
C VAL A 126 -8.27 6.18 9.02
N PRO A 127 -8.74 7.36 9.45
CA PRO A 127 -10.17 7.69 9.49
C PRO A 127 -10.77 7.63 8.10
N ARG A 128 -12.01 7.17 7.98
CA ARG A 128 -12.63 7.01 6.67
C ARG A 128 -14.11 7.36 6.66
N LEU A 129 -14.61 7.66 5.49
CA LEU A 129 -16.03 7.72 5.17
C LEU A 129 -16.34 6.80 4.00
N CYS A 130 -17.55 6.29 3.91
CA CYS A 130 -18.02 5.43 2.84
C CYS A 130 -18.85 6.19 1.83
N PHE A 131 -18.61 5.95 0.54
CA PHE A 131 -19.45 6.38 -0.56
C PHE A 131 -20.08 5.17 -1.22
N MET A 132 -21.40 4.99 -0.99
CA MET A 132 -22.17 3.95 -1.66
C MET A 132 -22.48 4.38 -3.09
N ASN A 133 -21.73 3.84 -4.03
CA ASN A 133 -21.80 4.16 -5.43
C ASN A 133 -22.72 3.19 -6.19
N LYS A 134 -23.14 3.57 -7.40
CA LYS A 134 -24.01 2.79 -8.30
C LYS A 134 -25.41 2.59 -7.75
N MET A 135 -25.95 3.57 -7.03
CA MET A 135 -27.33 3.57 -6.53
C MET A 135 -28.39 3.47 -7.63
N ASP A 136 -28.02 3.80 -8.88
CA ASP A 136 -28.83 3.73 -10.10
C ASP A 136 -29.02 2.31 -10.64
N ARG A 137 -28.23 1.33 -10.20
CA ARG A 137 -28.26 -0.03 -10.74
C ARG A 137 -29.37 -0.87 -10.13
N ILE A 138 -29.95 -1.76 -10.96
CA ILE A 138 -30.91 -2.76 -10.49
C ILE A 138 -30.26 -3.62 -9.40
N GLY A 139 -30.91 -3.76 -8.26
CA GLY A 139 -30.41 -4.51 -7.10
C GLY A 139 -29.53 -3.68 -6.15
N ALA A 140 -29.40 -2.36 -6.36
CA ALA A 140 -28.75 -1.50 -5.40
C ALA A 140 -29.53 -1.48 -4.08
N ASP A 141 -28.83 -1.78 -2.98
CA ASP A 141 -29.36 -1.79 -1.62
C ASP A 141 -28.41 -1.06 -0.69
N PHE A 142 -28.75 0.17 -0.34
CA PHE A 142 -27.95 0.99 0.56
C PHE A 142 -27.86 0.40 1.97
N PHE A 143 -28.99 0.03 2.53
CA PHE A 143 -29.06 -0.44 3.92
C PHE A 143 -28.42 -1.83 4.09
N GLY A 144 -28.65 -2.73 3.13
CA GLY A 144 -28.01 -4.05 3.11
C GLY A 144 -26.50 -3.95 2.96
N SER A 145 -26.00 -3.10 2.07
CA SER A 145 -24.57 -2.88 1.89
C SER A 145 -23.92 -2.20 3.11
N MET A 146 -24.63 -1.29 3.77
CA MET A 146 -24.17 -0.67 5.02
C MET A 146 -24.07 -1.71 6.15
N LYS A 147 -25.03 -2.62 6.25
CA LYS A 147 -25.01 -3.74 7.20
C LYS A 147 -23.88 -4.73 6.90
N ASP A 148 -23.60 -5.03 5.63
CA ASP A 148 -22.47 -5.88 5.22
C ASP A 148 -21.12 -5.27 5.71
N VAL A 149 -20.94 -3.95 5.59
CA VAL A 149 -19.78 -3.25 6.15
C VAL A 149 -19.70 -3.37 7.67
N GLN A 150 -20.84 -3.19 8.36
CA GLN A 150 -20.91 -3.33 9.83
C GLN A 150 -20.49 -4.73 10.27
N GLU A 151 -21.06 -5.76 9.66
CA GLU A 151 -20.84 -7.17 10.05
C GLU A 151 -19.40 -7.62 9.74
N LYS A 152 -18.87 -7.25 8.56
CA LYS A 152 -17.54 -7.70 8.13
C LYS A 152 -16.39 -6.97 8.82
N PHE A 153 -16.55 -5.69 9.08
CA PHE A 153 -15.47 -4.87 9.66
C PHE A 153 -15.68 -4.54 11.14
N SER A 154 -16.81 -4.97 11.72
CA SER A 154 -17.14 -4.69 13.12
C SER A 154 -17.08 -3.19 13.45
N VAL A 155 -17.55 -2.34 12.52
CA VAL A 155 -17.61 -0.88 12.68
C VAL A 155 -19.05 -0.43 12.86
N GLU A 156 -19.25 0.71 13.53
CA GLU A 156 -20.58 1.31 13.65
C GLU A 156 -20.82 2.23 12.43
N PRO A 157 -21.83 1.93 11.57
CA PRO A 157 -22.13 2.76 10.42
C PRO A 157 -23.00 3.93 10.81
N LEU A 158 -22.70 5.13 10.29
CA LEU A 158 -23.46 6.36 10.49
C LEU A 158 -24.02 6.85 9.17
N ALA A 159 -25.30 6.61 8.89
CA ALA A 159 -25.97 7.14 7.71
C ALA A 159 -26.11 8.67 7.84
N LEU A 160 -25.51 9.42 6.93
CA LEU A 160 -25.72 10.88 6.82
C LEU A 160 -26.86 11.21 5.89
N GLN A 161 -27.23 10.28 5.05
CA GLN A 161 -28.24 10.41 4.00
C GLN A 161 -29.07 9.13 3.90
N ILE A 162 -30.28 9.23 3.36
CA ILE A 162 -31.08 8.09 2.90
C ILE A 162 -31.49 8.31 1.44
N PRO A 163 -31.70 7.23 0.63
CA PRO A 163 -31.99 7.36 -0.80
C PRO A 163 -33.39 7.86 -1.09
N ILE A 164 -33.54 8.59 -2.18
CA ILE A 164 -34.83 8.89 -2.83
C ILE A 164 -34.99 7.98 -4.03
N GLY A 165 -35.75 6.90 -3.86
CA GLY A 165 -35.87 5.84 -4.85
C GLY A 165 -34.72 4.84 -4.80
N GLU A 166 -34.85 3.73 -5.52
CA GLU A 166 -33.88 2.63 -5.60
C GLU A 166 -33.63 2.21 -7.04
N GLY A 167 -32.43 1.79 -7.36
CA GLY A 167 -32.04 1.35 -8.68
C GLY A 167 -32.33 2.38 -9.75
N PRO A 168 -33.00 2.01 -10.88
CA PRO A 168 -33.33 2.96 -11.95
C PRO A 168 -34.27 4.11 -11.53
N ALA A 169 -34.88 4.02 -10.35
CA ALA A 169 -35.75 5.07 -9.78
C ALA A 169 -34.97 5.96 -8.77
N PHE A 170 -33.67 5.81 -8.66
CA PHE A 170 -32.85 6.67 -7.81
C PHE A 170 -32.82 8.09 -8.36
N GLU A 171 -33.39 9.05 -7.63
CA GLU A 171 -33.55 10.44 -8.04
C GLU A 171 -32.71 11.43 -7.23
N GLY A 172 -32.20 11.01 -6.07
CA GLY A 172 -31.47 11.89 -5.17
C GLY A 172 -31.35 11.29 -3.77
N VAL A 173 -31.08 12.16 -2.79
CA VAL A 173 -30.87 11.76 -1.40
C VAL A 173 -31.58 12.71 -0.44
N ILE A 174 -31.93 12.23 0.74
CA ILE A 174 -32.38 13.08 1.84
C ILE A 174 -31.18 13.29 2.79
N ASP A 175 -30.79 14.53 2.98
CA ASP A 175 -29.77 14.94 3.96
C ASP A 175 -30.40 14.94 5.36
N LEU A 176 -29.95 14.04 6.21
CA LEU A 176 -30.50 13.84 7.55
C LEU A 176 -30.10 14.95 8.54
N LEU A 177 -29.04 15.72 8.26
CA LEU A 177 -28.67 16.88 9.08
C LEU A 177 -29.53 18.09 8.75
N LYS A 178 -29.66 18.42 7.48
CA LYS A 178 -30.46 19.55 7.01
C LYS A 178 -31.97 19.25 6.99
N MET A 179 -32.34 17.99 6.99
CA MET A 179 -33.73 17.53 6.76
C MET A 179 -34.30 18.11 5.46
N LYS A 180 -33.58 17.89 4.36
CA LYS A 180 -33.91 18.37 3.02
C LYS A 180 -33.71 17.25 2.00
N GLU A 181 -34.51 17.25 0.95
CA GLU A 181 -34.24 16.47 -0.26
C GLU A 181 -33.20 17.20 -1.10
N LEU A 182 -32.22 16.46 -1.60
CA LEU A 182 -31.21 16.92 -2.55
C LEU A 182 -31.41 16.19 -3.87
N ARG A 183 -31.68 16.94 -4.93
CA ARG A 183 -31.79 16.46 -6.30
C ARG A 183 -30.70 17.09 -7.15
N PHE A 184 -30.24 16.37 -8.19
CA PHE A 184 -29.10 16.77 -8.99
C PHE A 184 -29.61 17.06 -10.41
N GLU A 185 -29.64 18.33 -10.80
CA GLU A 185 -30.20 18.81 -12.06
C GLU A 185 -29.10 19.38 -12.95
N GLY A 186 -29.37 19.46 -14.26
CA GLY A 186 -28.42 19.86 -15.29
C GLY A 186 -27.87 18.64 -16.04
N ASP A 187 -27.26 18.88 -17.21
CA ASP A 187 -26.72 17.82 -18.07
C ASP A 187 -25.61 17.04 -17.37
N GLU A 188 -24.86 17.71 -16.50
CA GLU A 188 -23.74 17.15 -15.74
C GLU A 188 -24.05 17.08 -14.21
N GLY A 189 -25.33 17.20 -13.80
CA GLY A 189 -25.72 17.17 -12.39
C GLY A 189 -25.13 18.32 -11.54
N GLU A 190 -24.76 19.44 -12.21
CA GLU A 190 -24.04 20.55 -11.60
C GLU A 190 -24.88 21.35 -10.59
N ASN A 191 -26.21 21.32 -10.72
CA ASN A 191 -27.12 22.06 -9.88
C ASN A 191 -27.70 21.16 -8.76
N VAL A 192 -27.26 21.35 -7.55
CA VAL A 192 -27.84 20.69 -6.39
C VAL A 192 -29.07 21.49 -5.94
N VAL A 193 -30.25 20.94 -6.14
CA VAL A 193 -31.54 21.53 -5.75
C VAL A 193 -31.97 21.01 -4.39
N GLU A 194 -32.10 21.91 -3.43
CA GLU A 194 -32.62 21.60 -2.09
C GLU A 194 -34.11 21.88 -2.03
N SER A 195 -34.90 20.90 -1.56
CA SER A 195 -36.34 21.03 -1.35
C SER A 195 -36.77 20.45 0.02
N GLU A 196 -37.99 20.78 0.43
CA GLU A 196 -38.59 20.15 1.61
C GLU A 196 -38.81 18.67 1.37
N ILE A 197 -38.70 17.85 2.43
CA ILE A 197 -38.94 16.40 2.34
C ILE A 197 -40.41 16.15 2.06
N ASP A 198 -40.67 15.28 1.07
CA ASP A 198 -42.02 14.84 0.79
C ASP A 198 -42.67 14.22 2.04
N SER A 199 -43.95 14.54 2.28
CA SER A 199 -44.67 14.10 3.47
C SER A 199 -44.72 12.58 3.65
N SER A 200 -44.62 11.83 2.56
CA SER A 200 -44.58 10.34 2.58
C SER A 200 -43.25 9.78 3.10
N ARG A 201 -42.19 10.57 3.08
CA ARG A 201 -40.83 10.17 3.51
C ARG A 201 -40.38 10.82 4.82
N LEU A 202 -41.14 11.78 5.30
CA LEU A 202 -40.78 12.57 6.48
C LEU A 202 -40.64 11.72 7.75
N GLU A 203 -41.49 10.73 7.91
CA GLU A 203 -41.45 9.79 9.05
C GLU A 203 -40.17 8.95 9.04
N GLU A 204 -39.84 8.39 7.88
CA GLU A 204 -38.60 7.62 7.70
C GLU A 204 -37.36 8.48 7.91
N ALA A 205 -37.32 9.68 7.33
CA ALA A 205 -36.22 10.61 7.52
C ALA A 205 -36.03 11.01 8.98
N SER A 206 -37.15 11.23 9.71
CA SER A 206 -37.11 11.55 11.13
C SER A 206 -36.55 10.41 11.97
N LEU A 207 -36.94 9.17 11.66
CA LEU A 207 -36.43 7.97 12.34
C LEU A 207 -34.92 7.81 12.12
N TRP A 208 -34.44 7.99 10.90
CA TRP A 208 -33.02 7.91 10.59
C TRP A 208 -32.20 9.06 11.18
N ARG A 209 -32.78 10.28 11.26
CA ARG A 209 -32.15 11.39 11.98
C ARG A 209 -32.02 11.10 13.48
N GLU A 210 -33.04 10.50 14.09
CA GLU A 210 -32.99 10.10 15.50
C GLU A 210 -31.87 9.10 15.75
N LYS A 211 -31.75 8.04 14.91
CA LYS A 211 -30.66 7.06 14.98
C LYS A 211 -29.29 7.73 14.80
N LEU A 212 -29.16 8.68 13.87
CA LEU A 212 -27.95 9.43 13.67
C LEU A 212 -27.55 10.19 14.96
N ILE A 213 -28.49 10.90 15.57
CA ILE A 213 -28.26 11.67 16.79
C ILE A 213 -27.91 10.74 17.95
N GLU A 214 -28.58 9.60 18.10
CA GLU A 214 -28.32 8.59 19.12
C GLU A 214 -26.88 8.04 19.00
N THR A 215 -26.47 7.63 17.79
CA THR A 215 -25.11 7.12 17.53
C THR A 215 -24.04 8.18 17.83
N VAL A 216 -24.27 9.40 17.40
CA VAL A 216 -23.33 10.51 17.61
C VAL A 216 -23.24 10.89 19.10
N ALA A 217 -24.38 10.95 19.79
CA ALA A 217 -24.44 11.22 21.24
C ALA A 217 -23.73 10.13 22.05
N GLY A 218 -23.81 8.86 21.62
CA GLY A 218 -23.08 7.75 22.26
C GLY A 218 -21.56 7.87 22.20
N SER A 219 -21.02 8.76 21.35
CA SER A 219 -19.58 9.00 21.20
C SER A 219 -19.07 10.32 21.79
N ASP A 220 -19.96 11.15 22.38
CA ASP A 220 -19.62 12.46 22.94
C ASP A 220 -20.43 12.72 24.22
N ASP A 221 -19.76 12.80 25.37
CA ASP A 221 -20.37 12.93 26.70
C ASP A 221 -21.28 14.14 26.82
N GLU A 222 -20.90 15.30 26.21
CA GLU A 222 -21.74 16.53 26.27
C GLU A 222 -23.05 16.33 25.51
N LEU A 223 -22.99 15.69 24.35
CA LEU A 223 -24.18 15.42 23.54
C LEU A 223 -25.05 14.32 24.17
N ALA A 224 -24.43 13.32 24.80
CA ALA A 224 -25.14 12.26 25.52
C ALA A 224 -26.00 12.85 26.65
N GLU A 225 -25.46 13.79 27.44
CA GLU A 225 -26.18 14.45 28.52
C GLU A 225 -27.40 15.25 27.97
N ILE A 226 -27.21 16.08 26.93
CA ILE A 226 -28.29 16.84 26.29
C ILE A 226 -29.36 15.90 25.72
N TYR A 227 -28.95 14.79 25.07
CA TYR A 227 -29.89 13.83 24.46
C TYR A 227 -30.73 13.11 25.51
N LEU A 228 -30.11 12.65 26.61
CA LEU A 228 -30.80 11.99 27.73
C LEU A 228 -31.77 12.91 28.48
N GLU A 229 -31.48 14.20 28.54
CA GLU A 229 -32.38 15.21 29.12
C GLU A 229 -33.53 15.64 28.17
N GLY A 230 -33.54 15.10 26.93
CA GLY A 230 -34.55 15.47 25.93
C GLY A 230 -34.34 16.85 25.32
N GLY A 231 -33.14 17.41 25.44
CA GLY A 231 -32.76 18.70 24.89
C GLY A 231 -32.57 18.68 23.37
N THR A 232 -32.74 19.86 22.75
CA THR A 232 -32.47 20.01 21.30
C THR A 232 -30.99 20.24 21.04
N ILE A 233 -30.36 19.42 20.22
CA ILE A 233 -28.99 19.57 19.83
C ILE A 233 -28.92 20.36 18.50
N SER A 234 -28.11 21.42 18.44
CA SER A 234 -27.94 22.17 17.18
C SER A 234 -27.14 21.42 16.15
N ASP A 235 -27.44 21.63 14.86
CA ASP A 235 -26.77 20.97 13.74
C ASP A 235 -25.25 21.20 13.75
N ASP A 236 -24.77 22.38 14.20
CA ASP A 236 -23.35 22.66 14.32
C ASP A 236 -22.65 21.78 15.39
N LYS A 237 -23.34 21.47 16.50
CA LYS A 237 -22.82 20.56 17.51
C LYS A 237 -22.78 19.12 16.98
N ILE A 238 -23.85 18.70 16.29
CA ILE A 238 -23.91 17.37 15.65
C ILE A 238 -22.78 17.24 14.65
N LYS A 239 -22.55 18.20 13.75
CA LYS A 239 -21.46 18.20 12.78
C LYS A 239 -20.08 18.06 13.42
N LYS A 240 -19.81 18.81 14.48
CA LYS A 240 -18.54 18.73 15.23
C LYS A 240 -18.35 17.36 15.87
N ALA A 241 -19.39 16.78 16.41
CA ALA A 241 -19.35 15.46 17.02
C ALA A 241 -19.19 14.36 15.98
N ILE A 242 -19.85 14.45 14.81
CA ILE A 242 -19.62 13.54 13.67
C ILE A 242 -18.14 13.60 13.26
N ARG A 243 -17.57 14.81 13.08
CA ARG A 243 -16.15 14.97 12.78
C ARG A 243 -15.25 14.29 13.82
N LYS A 244 -15.47 14.58 15.10
CA LYS A 244 -14.70 14.02 16.21
C LYS A 244 -14.79 12.48 16.25
N GLY A 245 -16.00 11.92 16.11
CA GLY A 245 -16.22 10.48 16.08
C GLY A 245 -15.60 9.81 14.86
N THR A 246 -15.64 10.45 13.70
CA THR A 246 -14.97 9.96 12.47
C THR A 246 -13.45 9.92 12.66
N ILE A 247 -12.85 10.99 13.16
CA ILE A 247 -11.41 11.08 13.43
C ILE A 247 -10.97 10.02 14.45
N ASN A 248 -11.75 9.82 15.49
CA ASN A 248 -11.51 8.82 16.54
C ASN A 248 -11.87 7.40 16.08
N ARG A 249 -12.48 7.24 14.88
CA ARG A 249 -12.94 5.97 14.33
C ARG A 249 -14.02 5.29 15.19
N SER A 250 -14.82 6.08 15.91
CA SER A 250 -15.93 5.57 16.71
C SER A 250 -17.07 5.04 15.84
N PHE A 251 -17.23 5.64 14.67
CA PHE A 251 -18.17 5.23 13.62
C PHE A 251 -17.64 5.63 12.23
N VAL A 252 -18.27 5.12 11.20
CA VAL A 252 -17.95 5.42 9.80
C VAL A 252 -19.15 6.14 9.16
N PRO A 253 -19.01 7.40 8.70
CA PRO A 253 -20.06 8.10 7.97
C PRO A 253 -20.31 7.51 6.59
N PHE A 254 -21.58 7.43 6.19
CA PHE A 254 -22.02 6.94 4.89
C PHE A 254 -22.76 8.05 4.13
N VAL A 255 -22.31 8.25 2.90
CA VAL A 255 -22.98 9.03 1.87
C VAL A 255 -23.19 8.16 0.63
N MET A 256 -24.06 8.56 -0.28
CA MET A 256 -24.40 7.74 -1.42
C MET A 256 -24.58 8.54 -2.71
N GLY A 257 -24.57 7.83 -3.85
CA GLY A 257 -24.82 8.43 -5.14
C GLY A 257 -24.63 7.47 -6.31
N SER A 258 -24.65 8.04 -7.50
CA SER A 258 -24.24 7.42 -8.75
C SER A 258 -23.22 8.32 -9.44
N ALA A 259 -21.94 7.97 -9.35
CA ALA A 259 -20.88 8.73 -9.98
C ALA A 259 -21.07 8.78 -11.51
N ARG A 260 -21.57 7.70 -12.12
CA ARG A 260 -21.85 7.63 -13.56
C ARG A 260 -22.92 8.63 -13.99
N HIS A 261 -23.97 8.79 -13.20
CA HIS A 261 -25.09 9.71 -13.45
C HIS A 261 -24.92 11.06 -12.79
N ASN A 262 -23.73 11.37 -12.29
CA ASN A 262 -23.39 12.68 -11.73
C ASN A 262 -24.24 13.08 -10.50
N GLN A 263 -24.65 12.09 -9.70
CA GLN A 263 -25.52 12.27 -8.54
C GLN A 263 -24.77 11.97 -7.24
N GLY A 264 -24.91 12.83 -6.23
CA GLY A 264 -24.39 12.60 -4.88
C GLY A 264 -22.90 12.93 -4.68
N VAL A 265 -22.17 13.39 -5.71
CA VAL A 265 -20.74 13.66 -5.61
C VAL A 265 -20.43 14.98 -4.88
N GLN A 266 -21.23 16.03 -5.10
CA GLN A 266 -21.03 17.29 -4.36
C GLN A 266 -21.23 17.11 -2.84
N PRO A 267 -22.26 16.41 -2.35
CA PRO A 267 -22.37 16.04 -0.93
C PRO A 267 -21.21 15.18 -0.43
N LEU A 268 -20.64 14.30 -1.25
CA LEU A 268 -19.42 13.56 -0.91
C LEU A 268 -18.25 14.51 -0.66
N ILE A 269 -18.02 15.49 -1.55
CA ILE A 269 -16.92 16.46 -1.38
C ILE A 269 -17.16 17.31 -0.13
N ASP A 270 -18.40 17.68 0.16
CA ASP A 270 -18.76 18.36 1.41
C ASP A 270 -18.44 17.51 2.64
N ALA A 271 -18.79 16.22 2.62
CA ALA A 271 -18.49 15.29 3.71
C ALA A 271 -16.97 15.09 3.91
N ILE A 272 -16.17 15.07 2.84
CA ILE A 272 -14.69 15.04 2.92
C ILE A 272 -14.17 16.25 3.69
N VAL A 273 -14.64 17.45 3.36
CA VAL A 273 -14.22 18.69 4.01
C VAL A 273 -14.71 18.75 5.46
N ASP A 274 -15.96 18.36 5.70
CA ASP A 274 -16.62 18.50 7.00
C ASP A 274 -16.14 17.45 8.01
N TYR A 275 -15.86 16.20 7.60
CA TYR A 275 -15.69 15.08 8.53
C TYR A 275 -14.30 14.42 8.52
N LEU A 276 -13.53 14.50 7.42
CA LEU A 276 -12.19 13.96 7.43
C LEU A 276 -11.17 14.92 8.06
N PRO A 277 -10.12 14.41 8.73
CA PRO A 277 -9.18 15.23 9.47
C PRO A 277 -8.33 16.13 8.60
N SER A 278 -7.85 17.20 9.19
CA SER A 278 -6.70 17.97 8.71
C SER A 278 -5.38 17.35 9.21
N PRO A 279 -4.23 17.70 8.63
CA PRO A 279 -2.92 17.20 9.09
C PRO A 279 -2.59 17.52 10.56
N LYS A 280 -3.27 18.46 11.18
CA LYS A 280 -3.09 18.79 12.61
C LYS A 280 -3.89 17.89 13.55
N GLU A 281 -4.99 17.31 13.08
CA GLU A 281 -5.91 16.51 13.88
C GLU A 281 -5.53 15.03 13.92
N VAL A 282 -4.61 14.60 13.05
CA VAL A 282 -4.05 13.25 13.09
C VAL A 282 -2.95 13.16 14.15
N PRO A 283 -2.70 11.96 14.72
CA PRO A 283 -1.62 11.78 15.68
C PRO A 283 -0.25 12.24 15.12
N PRO A 284 0.64 12.80 15.97
CA PRO A 284 1.99 13.16 15.56
C PRO A 284 2.72 11.97 14.93
N ALA A 285 3.51 12.24 13.89
CA ALA A 285 4.35 11.20 13.29
C ALA A 285 5.42 10.75 14.30
N LYS A 286 5.69 9.46 14.33
CA LYS A 286 6.72 8.86 15.18
C LYS A 286 8.01 8.67 14.39
N GLY A 287 9.15 8.84 15.04
CA GLY A 287 10.45 8.64 14.43
C GLY A 287 11.55 8.50 15.47
N ILE A 288 12.74 8.21 14.98
CA ILE A 288 13.95 8.05 15.77
C ILE A 288 14.90 9.19 15.43
N HIS A 289 15.19 10.08 16.40
CA HIS A 289 16.17 11.13 16.23
C HIS A 289 17.57 10.60 16.51
N ILE A 290 18.47 10.73 15.53
CA ILE A 290 19.86 10.30 15.64
C ILE A 290 20.68 11.46 16.23
N LYS A 291 21.03 11.35 17.51
CA LYS A 291 21.82 12.36 18.22
C LYS A 291 23.13 11.76 18.73
N LYS A 292 24.26 12.15 18.15
CA LYS A 292 25.59 11.66 18.56
C LYS A 292 25.73 10.15 18.66
N ASN A 293 25.15 9.42 17.71
CA ASN A 293 25.02 7.94 17.66
C ASN A 293 24.09 7.33 18.72
N GLU A 294 23.28 8.13 19.40
CA GLU A 294 22.18 7.65 20.24
C GLU A 294 20.86 7.77 19.50
N GLU A 295 20.06 6.73 19.54
CA GLU A 295 18.72 6.68 18.95
C GLU A 295 17.68 7.07 20.00
N VAL A 296 17.01 8.20 19.78
CA VAL A 296 16.01 8.73 20.69
C VAL A 296 14.65 8.78 20.02
N PRO A 297 13.63 8.03 20.50
CA PRO A 297 12.26 8.13 19.98
C PRO A 297 11.74 9.56 20.12
N VAL A 298 11.12 10.08 19.05
CA VAL A 298 10.55 11.43 19.02
C VAL A 298 9.17 11.44 18.37
N GLU A 299 8.31 12.30 18.84
CA GLU A 299 7.03 12.62 18.19
C GLU A 299 7.15 13.95 17.45
N ILE A 300 6.68 13.97 16.20
CA ILE A 300 6.80 15.08 15.27
C ILE A 300 5.42 15.68 15.03
N PRO A 301 5.09 16.82 15.67
CA PRO A 301 3.84 17.50 15.41
C PRO A 301 3.86 18.17 14.03
N CYS A 302 2.69 18.24 13.37
CA CYS A 302 2.52 18.95 12.12
C CYS A 302 2.56 20.47 12.36
N ASP A 303 3.75 21.07 12.31
CA ASP A 303 4.00 22.47 12.60
C ASP A 303 5.00 23.09 11.61
N VAL A 304 4.57 24.13 10.91
CA VAL A 304 5.37 24.85 9.90
C VAL A 304 6.58 25.57 10.51
N SER A 305 6.52 25.94 11.79
CA SER A 305 7.58 26.67 12.48
C SER A 305 8.75 25.79 12.93
N LYS A 306 8.60 24.48 12.91
CA LYS A 306 9.59 23.51 13.35
C LYS A 306 10.61 23.23 12.25
N GLN A 307 11.57 22.34 12.54
CA GLN A 307 12.56 21.90 11.57
C GLN A 307 11.91 21.04 10.48
N ALA A 308 12.39 21.17 9.26
CA ALA A 308 11.85 20.44 8.12
C ALA A 308 12.09 18.93 8.27
N LEU A 309 11.03 18.17 8.07
CA LEU A 309 11.05 16.71 7.99
C LEU A 309 9.95 16.24 7.02
N GLY A 310 10.34 15.38 6.10
CA GLY A 310 9.44 14.75 5.13
C GLY A 310 9.82 13.31 4.87
N LEU A 311 8.88 12.55 4.36
CA LEU A 311 9.03 11.16 3.93
C LEU A 311 8.91 11.08 2.41
N VAL A 312 9.87 10.43 1.77
CA VAL A 312 9.77 10.03 0.36
C VAL A 312 8.93 8.76 0.31
N PHE A 313 7.67 8.85 -0.09
CA PHE A 313 6.77 7.70 -0.06
C PHE A 313 6.61 7.02 -1.43
N LYS A 314 6.97 7.72 -2.52
CA LYS A 314 6.91 7.20 -3.88
C LYS A 314 7.98 7.83 -4.73
N ILE A 315 8.55 7.05 -5.65
CA ILE A 315 9.42 7.53 -6.72
C ILE A 315 8.81 7.13 -8.05
N GLN A 316 8.89 8.03 -9.01
CA GLN A 316 8.47 7.80 -10.39
C GLN A 316 9.55 8.36 -11.31
N TYR A 317 9.87 7.68 -12.37
CA TYR A 317 10.82 8.16 -13.36
C TYR A 317 10.10 8.88 -14.50
N ASP A 318 10.57 10.08 -14.81
CA ASP A 318 10.14 10.87 -15.94
C ASP A 318 11.31 11.04 -16.92
N ARG A 319 11.07 10.91 -18.23
CA ARG A 319 12.13 10.96 -19.24
C ARG A 319 12.84 12.31 -19.33
N GLU A 320 12.15 13.40 -19.04
CA GLU A 320 12.67 14.77 -19.17
C GLU A 320 13.20 15.29 -17.84
N MET A 321 12.51 14.96 -16.74
CA MET A 321 12.81 15.50 -15.41
C MET A 321 13.66 14.55 -14.54
N GLY A 322 13.78 13.30 -14.93
CA GLY A 322 14.47 12.26 -14.14
C GLY A 322 13.59 11.72 -12.99
N SER A 323 14.19 11.40 -11.85
CA SER A 323 13.45 10.88 -10.71
C SER A 323 12.57 11.95 -10.06
N LEU A 324 11.28 11.68 -10.02
CA LEU A 324 10.24 12.44 -9.34
C LEU A 324 10.02 11.81 -7.96
N CYS A 325 10.46 12.46 -6.90
CA CYS A 325 10.31 11.97 -5.54
C CYS A 325 9.08 12.60 -4.87
N TYR A 326 8.03 11.82 -4.66
CA TYR A 326 6.82 12.26 -3.96
C TYR A 326 7.10 12.30 -2.47
N VAL A 327 6.89 13.46 -1.88
CA VAL A 327 7.24 13.75 -0.48
C VAL A 327 6.03 14.24 0.29
N ARG A 328 5.75 13.60 1.42
CA ARG A 328 4.86 14.11 2.45
C ARG A 328 5.67 14.88 3.48
N MET A 329 5.34 16.15 3.69
CA MET A 329 5.94 16.95 4.74
C MET A 329 5.22 16.75 6.07
N TYR A 330 5.96 16.35 7.11
CA TYR A 330 5.41 16.19 8.47
C TYR A 330 5.67 17.42 9.34
N SER A 331 6.80 18.10 9.15
CA SER A 331 7.06 19.35 9.89
C SER A 331 7.91 20.32 9.07
N GLY A 332 7.92 21.59 9.46
CA GLY A 332 8.73 22.66 8.89
C GLY A 332 8.34 23.02 7.46
N LYS A 333 9.29 23.49 6.70
CA LYS A 333 9.15 23.85 5.29
C LYS A 333 10.45 23.64 4.50
N ILE A 334 10.32 23.37 3.21
CA ILE A 334 11.42 23.24 2.26
C ILE A 334 11.14 24.14 1.05
N SER A 335 12.15 24.91 0.62
CA SER A 335 12.04 25.77 -0.58
C SER A 335 12.83 25.16 -1.74
N ALA A 336 12.38 25.42 -2.95
CA ALA A 336 13.10 25.03 -4.17
C ALA A 336 14.54 25.63 -4.17
N GLY A 337 15.48 24.90 -4.69
CA GLY A 337 16.90 25.30 -4.75
C GLY A 337 17.67 25.07 -3.45
N THR A 338 17.05 24.61 -2.37
CA THR A 338 17.72 24.38 -1.08
C THR A 338 18.38 23.02 -0.99
N GLN A 339 19.36 22.93 -0.09
CA GLN A 339 19.99 21.68 0.28
C GLN A 339 19.24 21.05 1.46
N ILE A 340 19.00 19.75 1.38
CA ILE A 340 18.39 18.93 2.42
C ILE A 340 19.33 17.81 2.85
N TYR A 341 19.05 17.22 3.98
CA TYR A 341 19.76 16.05 4.50
C TYR A 341 18.85 14.82 4.41
N ASN A 342 19.33 13.78 3.73
CA ASN A 342 18.72 12.47 3.72
C ASN A 342 19.24 11.69 4.92
N ALA A 343 18.42 11.54 5.95
CA ALA A 343 18.80 10.91 7.21
C ALA A 343 19.03 9.39 7.05
N SER A 344 18.26 8.73 6.20
CA SER A 344 18.39 7.28 5.91
C SER A 344 19.73 6.96 5.22
N LYS A 345 20.17 7.81 4.29
CA LYS A 345 21.44 7.63 3.54
C LYS A 345 22.61 8.37 4.18
N LYS A 346 22.39 9.19 5.22
CA LYS A 346 23.38 10.05 5.87
C LYS A 346 24.12 10.97 4.88
N LYS A 347 23.40 11.50 3.87
CA LYS A 347 23.97 12.32 2.79
C LYS A 347 23.13 13.56 2.53
N ARG A 348 23.79 14.62 2.00
CA ARG A 348 23.12 15.84 1.56
C ARG A 348 22.71 15.72 0.11
N GLU A 349 21.51 16.21 -0.21
CA GLU A 349 20.97 16.30 -1.57
C GLU A 349 20.42 17.70 -1.82
N ARG A 350 20.20 18.05 -3.07
CA ARG A 350 19.65 19.35 -3.43
C ARG A 350 18.27 19.20 -4.11
N VAL A 351 17.28 19.88 -3.58
CA VAL A 351 15.97 20.00 -4.20
C VAL A 351 16.04 21.08 -5.30
N ASN A 352 16.17 20.67 -6.53
CA ASN A 352 16.29 21.64 -7.64
C ASN A 352 14.95 22.34 -7.91
N ARG A 353 13.86 21.58 -7.96
CA ARG A 353 12.49 22.06 -8.17
C ARG A 353 11.54 21.35 -7.23
N ILE A 354 10.44 22.01 -6.91
CA ILE A 354 9.29 21.44 -6.22
C ILE A 354 8.10 21.57 -7.15
N LEU A 355 7.36 20.51 -7.35
CA LEU A 355 6.23 20.46 -8.27
C LEU A 355 4.98 19.99 -7.52
N ARG A 356 3.84 20.56 -7.86
CA ARG A 356 2.53 19.99 -7.54
C ARG A 356 2.07 19.20 -8.75
N MET A 357 1.78 17.93 -8.54
CA MET A 357 1.33 17.05 -9.60
C MET A 357 -0.19 17.09 -9.74
N HIS A 358 -0.65 16.91 -10.95
CA HIS A 358 -2.03 16.75 -11.34
C HIS A 358 -2.08 15.62 -12.38
N ALA A 359 -2.00 14.39 -11.91
CA ALA A 359 -1.76 13.21 -12.74
C ALA A 359 -0.46 13.35 -13.56
N ASP A 360 -0.54 13.55 -14.87
CA ASP A 360 0.58 13.76 -15.81
C ASP A 360 1.10 15.20 -15.88
N LYS A 361 0.33 16.18 -15.38
CA LYS A 361 0.69 17.62 -15.44
C LYS A 361 1.33 18.07 -14.14
N SER A 362 2.19 19.08 -14.23
CA SER A 362 2.87 19.63 -13.06
C SER A 362 2.84 21.15 -13.02
N GLU A 363 2.73 21.71 -11.80
CA GLU A 363 2.82 23.13 -11.52
C GLU A 363 4.01 23.40 -10.59
N PRO A 364 4.91 24.36 -10.88
CA PRO A 364 6.05 24.66 -10.03
C PRO A 364 5.61 25.35 -8.72
N LEU A 365 6.19 24.90 -7.61
CA LEU A 365 6.04 25.52 -6.31
C LEU A 365 7.36 26.15 -5.86
N SER A 366 7.30 27.31 -5.20
CA SER A 366 8.46 27.93 -4.58
C SER A 366 8.88 27.25 -3.28
N GLU A 367 7.91 26.79 -2.50
CA GLU A 367 8.12 26.08 -1.25
C GLU A 367 6.94 25.12 -0.94
N ILE A 368 7.22 24.14 -0.07
CA ILE A 368 6.23 23.24 0.52
C ILE A 368 6.33 23.35 2.04
N THR A 369 5.19 23.20 2.73
CA THR A 369 5.09 23.30 4.18
C THR A 369 4.60 22.00 4.81
N ALA A 370 4.76 21.88 6.13
CA ALA A 370 4.19 20.78 6.91
C ALA A 370 2.73 20.50 6.52
N GLY A 371 2.37 19.22 6.48
CA GLY A 371 1.02 18.77 6.13
C GLY A 371 0.78 18.58 4.63
N ASP A 372 1.60 19.16 3.75
CA ASP A 372 1.38 19.12 2.30
C ASP A 372 2.13 17.95 1.61
N ILE A 373 1.72 17.66 0.38
CA ILE A 373 2.32 16.64 -0.49
C ILE A 373 2.78 17.33 -1.78
N ALA A 374 4.04 17.10 -2.16
CA ALA A 374 4.57 17.59 -3.42
C ALA A 374 5.66 16.67 -3.98
N VAL A 375 6.11 16.95 -5.20
CA VAL A 375 7.17 16.22 -5.87
C VAL A 375 8.47 17.02 -5.84
N PHE A 376 9.55 16.38 -5.42
CA PHE A 376 10.89 16.95 -5.45
C PHE A 376 11.66 16.40 -6.65
N VAL A 377 12.29 17.31 -7.39
CA VAL A 377 13.14 17.00 -8.54
C VAL A 377 14.59 17.32 -8.18
N GLY A 378 15.50 16.40 -8.49
CA GLY A 378 16.93 16.58 -8.28
C GLY A 378 17.53 15.68 -7.19
N LEU A 379 16.70 14.93 -6.47
CA LEU A 379 17.17 13.93 -5.51
C LEU A 379 17.67 12.69 -6.26
N LYS A 380 18.96 12.38 -6.14
CA LYS A 380 19.57 11.25 -6.89
C LYS A 380 19.73 9.98 -6.06
N LEU A 381 19.92 10.15 -4.75
CA LEU A 381 20.22 9.08 -3.82
C LEU A 381 18.98 8.58 -3.09
N SER A 382 17.97 9.43 -2.96
CA SER A 382 16.72 9.13 -2.25
C SER A 382 16.00 7.93 -2.85
N GLN A 383 15.43 7.12 -1.97
CA GLN A 383 14.60 5.94 -2.26
C GLN A 383 13.25 6.05 -1.54
N THR A 384 12.30 5.21 -1.94
CA THR A 384 11.02 5.08 -1.23
C THR A 384 11.27 4.64 0.22
N GLY A 385 10.68 5.35 1.19
CA GLY A 385 10.91 5.14 2.63
C GLY A 385 11.94 6.10 3.24
N ASP A 386 12.75 6.79 2.43
CA ASP A 386 13.78 7.68 2.96
C ASP A 386 13.19 8.90 3.69
N SER A 387 13.78 9.20 4.84
CA SER A 387 13.49 10.39 5.64
C SER A 387 14.42 11.54 5.27
N ILE A 388 13.83 12.67 4.86
CA ILE A 388 14.55 13.84 4.37
C ILE A 388 14.17 15.09 5.16
N GLY A 389 15.11 16.00 5.40
CA GLY A 389 14.81 17.22 6.13
C GLY A 389 16.02 18.07 6.50
N SER A 390 15.97 18.67 7.69
CA SER A 390 17.02 19.53 8.22
C SER A 390 18.16 18.70 8.77
N GLU A 391 19.42 19.01 8.37
CA GLU A 391 20.61 18.33 8.87
C GLU A 391 20.81 18.46 10.40
N GLY A 392 20.40 19.57 10.98
CA GLY A 392 20.47 19.80 12.44
C GLY A 392 19.47 18.98 13.26
N PHE A 393 18.56 18.25 12.60
CA PHE A 393 17.56 17.40 13.21
C PHE A 393 17.33 16.13 12.35
N PRO A 394 18.34 15.24 12.29
CA PRO A 394 18.23 14.01 11.54
C PRO A 394 17.27 13.04 12.26
N VAL A 395 16.13 12.77 11.64
CA VAL A 395 15.11 11.84 12.14
C VAL A 395 14.85 10.80 11.10
N LEU A 396 14.82 9.53 11.51
CA LEU A 396 14.31 8.42 10.73
C LEU A 396 12.84 8.24 11.09
N LEU A 397 11.98 8.41 10.12
CA LEU A 397 10.58 7.98 10.22
C LEU A 397 10.52 6.46 10.08
N GLU A 398 9.48 5.86 10.61
CA GLU A 398 9.26 4.42 10.49
C GLU A 398 9.32 3.97 9.03
N GLU A 399 10.17 3.00 8.72
CA GLU A 399 10.32 2.50 7.35
C GLU A 399 9.15 1.57 6.99
N PRO A 400 8.61 1.63 5.76
CA PRO A 400 7.62 0.68 5.29
C PRO A 400 8.27 -0.71 5.12
N VAL A 401 7.59 -1.74 5.60
CA VAL A 401 7.98 -3.13 5.35
C VAL A 401 7.22 -3.60 4.11
N PHE A 402 7.93 -3.91 3.04
CA PHE A 402 7.30 -4.38 1.81
C PHE A 402 7.26 -5.91 1.75
N PRO A 403 6.19 -6.50 1.19
CA PRO A 403 6.10 -7.93 1.01
C PRO A 403 7.19 -8.43 0.03
N GLN A 404 7.62 -9.66 0.25
CA GLN A 404 8.63 -10.30 -0.59
C GLN A 404 8.03 -10.78 -1.91
N PRO A 405 8.78 -10.70 -3.03
CA PRO A 405 8.34 -11.24 -4.31
C PRO A 405 8.03 -12.74 -4.23
N VAL A 406 7.01 -13.19 -4.98
CA VAL A 406 6.52 -14.57 -4.97
C VAL A 406 6.64 -15.29 -6.30
N ILE A 407 6.87 -14.55 -7.39
CA ILE A 407 7.00 -15.08 -8.75
C ILE A 407 8.19 -14.44 -9.46
N SER A 408 8.85 -15.22 -10.31
CA SER A 408 10.00 -14.76 -11.09
C SER A 408 9.88 -15.17 -12.55
N VAL A 409 10.45 -14.37 -13.45
CA VAL A 409 10.60 -14.71 -14.86
C VAL A 409 12.01 -14.36 -15.32
N SER A 410 12.55 -15.14 -16.27
CA SER A 410 13.82 -14.80 -16.90
C SER A 410 13.61 -13.81 -18.05
N LEU A 411 14.58 -12.93 -18.24
CA LEU A 411 14.63 -12.00 -19.37
C LEU A 411 15.85 -12.29 -20.25
N GLU A 412 15.64 -12.33 -21.55
CA GLU A 412 16.67 -12.53 -22.55
C GLU A 412 16.68 -11.39 -23.56
N CYS A 413 17.87 -10.88 -23.87
CA CYS A 413 18.09 -9.86 -24.90
C CYS A 413 18.85 -10.46 -26.07
N GLU A 414 18.62 -9.90 -27.27
CA GLU A 414 19.28 -10.35 -28.51
C GLU A 414 20.71 -9.80 -28.68
N SER A 415 21.05 -8.70 -27.99
CA SER A 415 22.36 -8.05 -28.10
C SER A 415 22.90 -7.54 -26.76
N MET A 416 24.22 -7.40 -26.64
CA MET A 416 24.87 -6.81 -25.47
C MET A 416 24.45 -5.36 -25.21
N SER A 417 24.26 -4.57 -26.27
CA SER A 417 23.79 -3.19 -26.13
C SER A 417 22.37 -3.08 -25.56
N GLU A 418 21.49 -4.03 -25.90
CA GLU A 418 20.15 -4.12 -25.31
C GLU A 418 20.23 -4.59 -23.86
N ARG A 419 21.17 -5.48 -23.52
CA ARG A 419 21.40 -5.93 -22.15
C ARG A 419 21.83 -4.79 -21.23
N ASP A 420 22.77 -3.94 -21.67
CA ASP A 420 23.20 -2.77 -20.89
C ASP A 420 22.02 -1.82 -20.63
N LYS A 421 21.24 -1.53 -21.66
CA LYS A 421 20.05 -0.70 -21.57
C LYS A 421 18.97 -1.32 -20.68
N MET A 422 18.82 -2.65 -20.74
CA MET A 422 17.92 -3.40 -19.87
C MET A 422 18.34 -3.27 -18.41
N ASN A 423 19.62 -3.43 -18.08
CA ASN A 423 20.14 -3.29 -16.73
C ASN A 423 19.91 -1.88 -16.17
N GLU A 424 20.14 -0.84 -16.98
CA GLU A 424 19.84 0.55 -16.59
C GLU A 424 18.34 0.73 -16.31
N THR A 425 17.47 0.17 -17.15
CA THR A 425 16.01 0.24 -17.01
C THR A 425 15.56 -0.50 -15.74
N LEU A 426 16.07 -1.69 -15.48
CA LEU A 426 15.74 -2.46 -14.29
C LEU A 426 16.18 -1.76 -13.00
N ALA A 427 17.33 -1.09 -13.03
CA ALA A 427 17.78 -0.28 -11.90
C ALA A 427 16.85 0.92 -11.63
N ILE A 428 16.25 1.50 -12.66
CA ILE A 428 15.24 2.55 -12.51
C ILE A 428 13.95 1.97 -11.93
N LEU A 429 13.43 0.88 -12.51
CA LEU A 429 12.18 0.25 -12.09
C LEU A 429 12.26 -0.27 -10.64
N SER A 430 13.40 -0.84 -10.24
CA SER A 430 13.62 -1.28 -8.85
C SER A 430 13.68 -0.13 -7.82
N LYS A 431 14.01 1.09 -8.26
CA LYS A 431 13.88 2.28 -7.39
C LYS A 431 12.46 2.78 -7.26
N GLU A 432 11.64 2.61 -8.30
CA GLU A 432 10.24 2.99 -8.28
C GLU A 432 9.41 2.04 -7.41
N ASP A 433 9.68 0.73 -7.55
CA ASP A 433 8.92 -0.32 -6.91
C ASP A 433 9.82 -1.21 -6.03
N PRO A 434 9.75 -1.06 -4.71
CA PRO A 434 10.55 -1.86 -3.77
C PRO A 434 10.15 -3.33 -3.70
N THR A 435 8.98 -3.74 -4.25
CA THR A 435 8.55 -5.14 -4.35
C THR A 435 9.05 -5.82 -5.62
N PHE A 436 9.70 -5.07 -6.50
CA PHE A 436 10.34 -5.55 -7.69
C PHE A 436 11.84 -5.74 -7.43
N THR A 437 12.35 -6.95 -7.65
CA THR A 437 13.77 -7.26 -7.56
C THR A 437 14.28 -7.88 -8.84
N TYR A 438 15.57 -7.74 -9.10
CA TYR A 438 16.23 -8.38 -10.24
C TYR A 438 17.64 -8.82 -9.86
N HIS A 439 18.08 -9.92 -10.42
CA HIS A 439 19.44 -10.44 -10.27
C HIS A 439 19.84 -11.22 -11.50
N GLU A 440 21.14 -11.38 -11.68
CA GLU A 440 21.72 -12.26 -12.70
C GLU A 440 21.98 -13.61 -12.05
N ASP A 441 21.43 -14.67 -12.65
CA ASP A 441 21.71 -16.05 -12.24
C ASP A 441 23.18 -16.38 -12.53
N ALA A 442 23.91 -16.79 -11.51
CA ALA A 442 25.37 -17.01 -11.59
C ALA A 442 25.73 -18.24 -12.44
N GLU A 443 24.84 -19.21 -12.60
CA GLU A 443 25.09 -20.43 -13.35
C GLU A 443 24.69 -20.28 -14.81
N THR A 444 23.53 -19.71 -15.08
CA THR A 444 22.98 -19.59 -16.44
C THR A 444 23.31 -18.26 -17.11
N GLY A 445 23.72 -17.25 -16.36
CA GLY A 445 23.91 -15.87 -16.83
C GLY A 445 22.62 -15.19 -17.28
N GLN A 446 21.45 -15.79 -16.99
CA GLN A 446 20.15 -15.21 -17.28
C GLN A 446 19.80 -14.12 -16.27
N LEU A 447 19.15 -13.07 -16.74
CA LEU A 447 18.63 -12.04 -15.88
C LEU A 447 17.22 -12.44 -15.40
N ILE A 448 17.05 -12.56 -14.09
CA ILE A 448 15.79 -12.94 -13.45
C ILE A 448 15.17 -11.71 -12.81
N ILE A 449 13.89 -11.47 -13.09
CA ILE A 449 13.08 -10.45 -12.43
C ILE A 449 12.02 -11.13 -11.56
N SER A 450 11.77 -10.57 -10.38
CA SER A 450 10.81 -11.12 -9.41
C SER A 450 9.82 -10.04 -8.95
N GLY A 451 8.57 -10.44 -8.72
CA GLY A 451 7.48 -9.54 -8.34
C GLY A 451 6.34 -10.24 -7.60
N MET A 452 5.25 -9.50 -7.36
CA MET A 452 4.13 -9.94 -6.52
C MET A 452 3.13 -10.83 -7.25
N GLY A 453 3.07 -10.79 -8.58
CA GLY A 453 2.14 -11.57 -9.39
C GLY A 453 2.44 -11.52 -10.88
N GLU A 454 1.72 -12.34 -11.66
CA GLU A 454 1.89 -12.37 -13.12
C GLU A 454 1.57 -11.01 -13.75
N LEU A 455 0.49 -10.37 -13.32
CA LEU A 455 0.10 -9.05 -13.82
C LEU A 455 1.15 -8.00 -13.49
N HIS A 456 1.71 -8.02 -12.28
CA HIS A 456 2.78 -7.10 -11.88
C HIS A 456 3.99 -7.20 -12.82
N LEU A 457 4.50 -8.41 -13.08
CA LEU A 457 5.64 -8.61 -13.97
C LEU A 457 5.31 -8.26 -15.42
N ASP A 458 4.10 -8.56 -15.90
CA ASP A 458 3.65 -8.23 -17.25
C ASP A 458 3.58 -6.70 -17.48
N VAL A 459 3.10 -5.95 -16.48
CA VAL A 459 3.11 -4.48 -16.50
C VAL A 459 4.53 -3.94 -16.60
N LEU A 460 5.46 -4.46 -15.79
CA LEU A 460 6.86 -4.00 -15.79
C LEU A 460 7.55 -4.30 -17.13
N VAL A 461 7.36 -5.49 -17.68
CA VAL A 461 7.90 -5.87 -19.02
C VAL A 461 7.32 -4.99 -20.13
N THR A 462 6.02 -4.71 -20.08
CA THR A 462 5.38 -3.83 -21.06
C THR A 462 5.92 -2.40 -20.93
N ARG A 463 6.14 -1.88 -19.73
CA ARG A 463 6.79 -0.58 -19.50
C ARG A 463 8.23 -0.55 -20.03
N MET A 464 9.01 -1.62 -19.84
CA MET A 464 10.36 -1.72 -20.41
C MET A 464 10.32 -1.54 -21.93
N LYS A 465 9.36 -2.16 -22.60
CA LYS A 465 9.19 -2.07 -24.05
C LYS A 465 8.68 -0.70 -24.49
N ASP A 466 7.60 -0.20 -23.87
CA ASP A 466 6.88 0.99 -24.33
C ASP A 466 7.51 2.29 -23.86
N ASP A 467 7.96 2.33 -22.58
CA ASP A 467 8.56 3.55 -22.01
C ASP A 467 10.05 3.63 -22.29
N PHE A 468 10.78 2.53 -22.13
CA PHE A 468 12.23 2.54 -22.25
C PHE A 468 12.76 2.02 -23.58
N LYS A 469 11.89 1.50 -24.45
CA LYS A 469 12.25 0.92 -25.78
C LYS A 469 13.29 -0.19 -25.65
N VAL A 470 13.13 -1.06 -24.63
CA VAL A 470 13.92 -2.25 -24.40
C VAL A 470 13.14 -3.46 -24.89
N ASN A 471 13.64 -4.17 -25.89
CA ASN A 471 13.02 -5.41 -26.35
C ASN A 471 13.69 -6.59 -25.65
N CYS A 472 12.91 -7.40 -24.95
CA CYS A 472 13.36 -8.63 -24.29
C CYS A 472 12.36 -9.77 -24.52
N LYS A 473 12.85 -10.99 -24.48
CA LYS A 473 12.03 -12.19 -24.44
C LYS A 473 11.84 -12.59 -23.00
N VAL A 474 10.60 -12.94 -22.65
CA VAL A 474 10.22 -13.33 -21.28
C VAL A 474 10.12 -14.84 -21.24
N GLY A 475 10.83 -15.45 -20.31
CA GLY A 475 10.77 -16.89 -20.05
C GLY A 475 9.51 -17.31 -19.29
N SER A 476 9.38 -18.60 -19.03
CA SER A 476 8.24 -19.13 -18.25
C SER A 476 8.33 -18.68 -16.79
N PRO A 477 7.20 -18.33 -16.16
CA PRO A 477 7.16 -17.99 -14.74
C PRO A 477 7.64 -19.13 -13.85
N GLN A 478 8.40 -18.79 -12.83
CA GLN A 478 8.88 -19.70 -11.80
C GLN A 478 8.53 -19.17 -10.42
N VAL A 479 8.32 -20.08 -9.47
CA VAL A 479 8.02 -19.73 -8.08
C VAL A 479 9.31 -19.40 -7.36
N THR A 480 9.32 -18.30 -6.63
CA THR A 480 10.42 -17.94 -5.74
C THR A 480 10.27 -18.65 -4.42
N TYR A 481 11.08 -19.67 -4.19
CA TYR A 481 11.15 -20.39 -2.92
C TYR A 481 11.93 -19.59 -1.86
N ARG A 482 11.84 -20.01 -0.62
CA ARG A 482 12.62 -19.51 0.52
C ARG A 482 13.24 -20.68 1.28
N GLU A 483 14.31 -20.41 2.01
CA GLU A 483 14.93 -21.38 2.91
C GLU A 483 14.73 -20.92 4.36
N SER A 484 14.59 -21.87 5.27
CA SER A 484 14.50 -21.60 6.69
C SER A 484 15.10 -22.77 7.47
N VAL A 485 15.17 -22.67 8.78
CA VAL A 485 15.65 -23.73 9.68
C VAL A 485 14.49 -24.21 10.56
N THR A 486 14.56 -25.46 11.02
CA THR A 486 13.50 -26.07 11.84
C THR A 486 13.88 -26.23 13.30
N SER A 487 15.14 -26.09 13.65
CA SER A 487 15.64 -26.26 15.01
C SER A 487 16.73 -25.26 15.35
N SER A 488 17.01 -25.09 16.64
CA SER A 488 18.12 -24.28 17.10
C SER A 488 19.43 -25.08 17.02
N ALA A 489 20.49 -24.44 16.58
CA ALA A 489 21.86 -24.98 16.59
C ALA A 489 22.87 -23.88 16.93
N GLU A 490 24.00 -24.28 17.50
CA GLU A 490 25.12 -23.42 17.81
C GLU A 490 26.41 -24.03 17.27
N HIS A 491 27.28 -23.22 16.71
CA HIS A 491 28.53 -23.67 16.14
C HIS A 491 29.61 -22.59 16.32
N THR A 492 30.82 -23.06 16.59
CA THR A 492 32.04 -22.22 16.61
C THR A 492 32.89 -22.59 15.40
N GLU A 493 33.18 -21.64 14.54
CA GLU A 493 34.02 -21.81 13.35
C GLU A 493 35.31 -21.04 13.53
N SER A 494 36.38 -21.64 13.03
CA SER A 494 37.71 -21.03 12.99
C SER A 494 38.25 -21.04 11.58
N PHE A 495 38.74 -19.91 11.13
CA PHE A 495 39.34 -19.73 9.81
C PHE A 495 40.81 -19.31 9.99
N GLU A 496 41.73 -20.05 9.37
CA GLU A 496 43.15 -19.76 9.36
C GLU A 496 43.67 -19.93 7.93
N LYS A 497 44.40 -18.90 7.45
CA LYS A 497 44.99 -18.91 6.10
C LYS A 497 46.20 -18.01 6.03
N ILE A 498 47.19 -18.36 5.17
CA ILE A 498 48.30 -17.49 4.85
C ILE A 498 47.99 -16.73 3.58
N LEU A 499 47.89 -15.40 3.68
CA LEU A 499 47.66 -14.49 2.56
C LEU A 499 48.80 -13.51 2.40
N GLY A 500 49.45 -13.52 1.25
CA GLY A 500 50.58 -12.63 0.97
C GLY A 500 51.77 -12.75 1.95
N GLY A 501 51.93 -13.94 2.56
CA GLY A 501 52.99 -14.21 3.55
C GLY A 501 52.62 -13.79 4.98
N LYS A 502 51.43 -13.31 5.24
CA LYS A 502 50.88 -13.05 6.59
C LYS A 502 49.82 -14.09 6.95
N GLN A 503 49.87 -14.59 8.19
CA GLN A 503 48.84 -15.43 8.74
C GLN A 503 47.64 -14.58 9.10
N VAL A 504 46.46 -14.98 8.64
CA VAL A 504 45.19 -14.36 9.01
C VAL A 504 44.29 -15.39 9.69
N GLU A 505 43.72 -14.98 10.81
CA GLU A 505 42.87 -15.84 11.64
C GLU A 505 41.57 -15.12 12.02
N ALA A 506 40.51 -15.89 12.14
CA ALA A 506 39.23 -15.44 12.68
C ALA A 506 38.53 -16.62 13.36
N GLN A 507 37.85 -16.37 14.47
CA GLN A 507 36.98 -17.36 15.10
C GLN A 507 35.68 -16.68 15.53
N VAL A 508 34.55 -17.29 15.18
CA VAL A 508 33.22 -16.75 15.50
C VAL A 508 32.34 -17.88 16.01
N SER A 509 31.65 -17.62 17.12
CA SER A 509 30.59 -18.51 17.65
C SER A 509 29.24 -17.92 17.31
N VAL A 510 28.40 -18.71 16.66
CA VAL A 510 27.10 -18.29 16.19
C VAL A 510 26.02 -19.30 16.58
N LYS A 511 24.88 -18.79 17.02
CA LYS A 511 23.65 -19.54 17.27
C LYS A 511 22.62 -19.17 16.22
N VAL A 512 21.96 -20.17 15.64
CA VAL A 512 20.85 -20.00 14.70
C VAL A 512 19.61 -20.62 15.29
N GLU A 513 18.48 -19.92 15.17
CA GLU A 513 17.17 -20.36 15.66
C GLU A 513 16.09 -20.04 14.61
N GLN A 514 15.02 -20.81 14.60
CA GLN A 514 13.83 -20.47 13.83
C GLN A 514 13.11 -19.29 14.49
N ALA A 515 12.81 -18.24 13.72
CA ALA A 515 11.89 -17.20 14.12
C ALA A 515 10.43 -17.63 13.89
N LEU A 516 9.46 -16.89 14.42
CA LEU A 516 8.06 -17.13 14.10
C LEU A 516 7.80 -16.86 12.60
N ARG A 517 6.91 -17.63 12.01
CA ARG A 517 6.58 -17.47 10.60
C ARG A 517 6.06 -16.06 10.31
N GLY A 518 6.70 -15.37 9.38
CA GLY A 518 6.38 -14.00 9.00
C GLY A 518 7.11 -12.91 9.79
N GLU A 519 7.93 -13.25 10.78
CA GLU A 519 8.79 -12.26 11.48
C GLU A 519 9.99 -11.80 10.65
N GLY A 520 10.34 -12.57 9.62
CA GLY A 520 11.53 -12.31 8.81
C GLY A 520 12.84 -12.69 9.50
N ASN A 521 13.95 -12.27 8.89
CA ASN A 521 15.28 -12.55 9.41
C ASN A 521 15.71 -11.52 10.45
N SER A 522 16.43 -11.97 11.48
CA SER A 522 17.02 -11.05 12.46
C SER A 522 18.48 -11.42 12.78
N TYR A 523 19.28 -10.38 13.00
CA TYR A 523 20.68 -10.48 13.40
C TYR A 523 20.89 -9.77 14.72
N THR A 524 21.57 -10.43 15.66
CA THR A 524 21.94 -9.87 16.97
C THR A 524 23.38 -10.26 17.29
N CYS A 525 24.19 -9.31 17.73
CA CYS A 525 25.51 -9.56 18.25
C CYS A 525 25.51 -9.29 19.76
N LEU A 526 25.88 -10.31 20.56
CA LEU A 526 25.96 -10.20 22.02
C LEU A 526 27.35 -9.79 22.50
N VAL A 527 28.31 -9.72 21.58
CA VAL A 527 29.70 -9.38 21.91
C VAL A 527 29.85 -7.86 22.00
N HIS A 528 30.30 -7.39 23.16
CA HIS A 528 30.58 -5.98 23.41
C HIS A 528 32.03 -5.84 23.92
N ASN A 529 33.03 -5.96 23.03
CA ASN A 529 34.44 -5.82 23.39
C ASN A 529 35.01 -4.56 22.71
N GLN A 530 35.52 -3.61 23.50
CA GLN A 530 36.09 -2.36 23.01
C GLN A 530 37.43 -2.55 22.27
N GLU A 531 38.05 -3.70 22.38
CA GLU A 531 39.28 -4.03 21.65
C GLU A 531 39.04 -4.43 20.21
N ILE A 532 37.80 -4.81 19.87
CA ILE A 532 37.41 -5.19 18.51
C ILE A 532 37.03 -3.92 17.72
N PRO A 533 37.68 -3.64 16.60
CA PRO A 533 37.36 -2.49 15.75
C PRO A 533 35.93 -2.61 15.17
N GLU A 534 35.25 -1.49 15.00
CA GLU A 534 33.90 -1.42 14.39
C GLU A 534 33.86 -2.06 12.99
N GLU A 535 34.93 -1.96 12.22
CA GLU A 535 35.07 -2.57 10.89
C GLU A 535 34.90 -4.11 10.92
N ILE A 536 35.31 -4.76 12.02
CA ILE A 536 35.15 -6.21 12.20
C ILE A 536 33.69 -6.55 12.50
N TYR A 537 33.00 -5.78 13.36
CA TYR A 537 31.59 -5.96 13.62
C TYR A 537 30.75 -5.78 12.35
N GLU A 538 31.08 -4.77 11.55
CA GLU A 538 30.41 -4.54 10.26
C GLU A 538 30.69 -5.67 9.26
N ALA A 539 31.91 -6.19 9.18
CA ALA A 539 32.26 -7.33 8.33
C ALA A 539 31.50 -8.59 8.74
N VAL A 540 31.40 -8.88 10.04
CA VAL A 540 30.63 -10.02 10.58
C VAL A 540 29.16 -9.87 10.26
N ARG A 541 28.57 -8.70 10.49
CA ARG A 541 27.18 -8.41 10.18
C ARG A 541 26.89 -8.57 8.67
N HIS A 542 27.72 -7.96 7.84
CA HIS A 542 27.59 -8.03 6.38
C HIS A 542 27.66 -9.46 5.85
N ALA A 543 28.61 -10.26 6.37
CA ALA A 543 28.77 -11.65 5.96
C ALA A 543 27.54 -12.50 6.27
N PHE A 544 26.98 -12.40 7.48
CA PHE A 544 25.77 -13.15 7.84
C PHE A 544 24.54 -12.67 7.04
N THR A 545 24.40 -11.36 6.82
CA THR A 545 23.30 -10.83 5.99
C THR A 545 23.39 -11.32 4.56
N SER A 546 24.58 -11.26 3.95
CA SER A 546 24.80 -11.78 2.59
C SER A 546 24.59 -13.28 2.47
N SER A 547 24.94 -14.05 3.53
CA SER A 547 24.67 -15.50 3.56
C SER A 547 23.18 -15.82 3.65
N LEU A 548 22.39 -15.03 4.39
CA LEU A 548 20.92 -15.15 4.42
C LEU A 548 20.31 -14.90 3.04
N ASP A 549 20.84 -13.94 2.28
CA ASP A 549 20.36 -13.64 0.93
C ASP A 549 20.77 -14.72 -0.09
N SER A 550 21.89 -15.41 0.14
CA SER A 550 22.39 -16.48 -0.73
C SER A 550 21.72 -17.85 -0.50
N GLY A 551 21.11 -18.05 0.68
CA GLY A 551 20.48 -19.33 1.05
C GLY A 551 21.43 -20.33 1.72
N ILE A 552 20.92 -21.51 2.05
CA ILE A 552 21.64 -22.57 2.80
C ILE A 552 22.04 -23.72 1.87
N ASN A 553 21.06 -24.37 1.22
CA ASN A 553 21.28 -25.58 0.45
C ASN A 553 20.75 -25.52 -1.00
N TRP A 554 19.78 -24.67 -1.25
CA TRP A 554 19.08 -24.61 -2.55
C TRP A 554 19.28 -23.28 -3.28
N GLY A 555 20.04 -22.36 -2.68
CA GLY A 555 20.33 -21.05 -3.28
C GLY A 555 19.17 -20.06 -3.24
N TYR A 556 18.15 -20.30 -2.41
CA TYR A 556 17.05 -19.38 -2.22
C TYR A 556 17.26 -18.54 -0.97
N PRO A 557 16.92 -17.23 -0.98
CA PRO A 557 17.04 -16.39 0.19
C PRO A 557 16.33 -16.99 1.40
N CYS A 558 16.96 -16.87 2.57
CA CYS A 558 16.39 -17.33 3.83
C CYS A 558 15.26 -16.41 4.32
N THR A 559 14.32 -16.96 5.06
CA THR A 559 13.29 -16.23 5.80
C THR A 559 13.04 -16.88 7.15
N ASP A 560 12.63 -16.06 8.14
CA ASP A 560 12.31 -16.49 9.50
C ASP A 560 13.49 -17.19 10.20
N VAL A 561 14.69 -16.65 10.00
CA VAL A 561 15.95 -17.14 10.62
C VAL A 561 16.49 -16.07 11.57
N LYS A 562 16.73 -16.46 12.81
CA LYS A 562 17.37 -15.62 13.82
C LYS A 562 18.81 -16.02 14.01
N ILE A 563 19.73 -15.09 13.72
CA ILE A 563 21.17 -15.27 13.91
C ILE A 563 21.60 -14.48 15.15
N THR A 564 22.30 -15.16 16.06
CA THR A 564 22.87 -14.55 17.26
C THR A 564 24.35 -14.88 17.31
N VAL A 565 25.20 -13.88 17.17
CA VAL A 565 26.65 -14.03 17.39
C VAL A 565 26.93 -13.98 18.89
N THR A 566 27.43 -15.09 19.41
CA THR A 566 27.64 -15.29 20.87
C THR A 566 29.07 -14.97 21.30
N ASP A 567 30.08 -15.16 20.40
CA ASP A 567 31.47 -14.86 20.69
C ASP A 567 32.26 -14.51 19.42
N ILE A 568 33.23 -13.63 19.55
CA ILE A 568 34.20 -13.25 18.51
C ILE A 568 35.60 -13.22 19.14
N VAL A 569 36.49 -14.11 18.69
CA VAL A 569 37.90 -14.10 19.10
C VAL A 569 38.69 -13.18 18.16
N TYR A 570 39.25 -12.11 18.71
CA TYR A 570 39.98 -11.10 17.98
C TYR A 570 41.44 -11.08 18.40
N ASN A 571 42.36 -11.08 17.41
CA ASN A 571 43.79 -10.91 17.62
C ASN A 571 44.28 -9.84 16.63
N GLU A 572 44.80 -8.72 17.14
CA GLU A 572 45.22 -7.56 16.36
C GLU A 572 46.29 -7.90 15.31
N GLU A 573 47.16 -8.88 15.53
CA GLU A 573 48.24 -9.26 14.62
C GLU A 573 47.78 -10.07 13.42
N THR A 574 46.69 -10.89 13.58
CA THR A 574 46.23 -11.85 12.59
C THR A 574 44.81 -11.54 12.06
N ALA A 575 44.07 -10.62 12.69
CA ALA A 575 42.72 -10.27 12.29
C ALA A 575 42.69 -9.53 10.94
N SER A 576 41.70 -9.85 10.10
CA SER A 576 41.37 -9.10 8.91
C SER A 576 39.87 -9.22 8.59
N THR A 577 39.26 -8.21 8.00
CA THR A 577 37.85 -8.23 7.57
C THR A 577 37.58 -9.43 6.68
N PHE A 578 38.44 -9.73 5.72
CA PHE A 578 38.35 -10.90 4.85
C PHE A 578 38.31 -12.22 5.63
N ALA A 579 39.17 -12.38 6.69
CA ALA A 579 39.17 -13.62 7.47
C ALA A 579 37.86 -13.79 8.24
N PHE A 580 37.31 -12.71 8.79
CA PHE A 580 36.03 -12.73 9.48
C PHE A 580 34.84 -12.98 8.52
N GLU A 581 34.85 -12.37 7.35
CA GLU A 581 33.82 -12.65 6.32
C GLU A 581 33.82 -14.11 5.89
N ALA A 582 35.02 -14.66 5.61
CA ALA A 582 35.16 -16.07 5.23
C ALA A 582 34.78 -17.04 6.37
N CYS A 583 35.17 -16.71 7.61
CA CYS A 583 34.82 -17.49 8.81
C CYS A 583 33.30 -17.48 9.02
N CYS A 584 32.64 -16.33 8.93
CA CYS A 584 31.20 -16.20 9.12
C CYS A 584 30.40 -16.94 8.03
N ALA A 585 30.84 -16.89 6.77
CA ALA A 585 30.19 -17.66 5.70
C ALA A 585 30.26 -19.16 5.94
N GLN A 586 31.42 -19.70 6.38
CA GLN A 586 31.59 -21.11 6.75
C GLN A 586 30.78 -21.48 8.02
N ALA A 587 30.75 -20.59 9.00
CA ALA A 587 29.97 -20.75 10.22
C ALA A 587 28.47 -20.84 9.90
N PHE A 588 27.99 -19.96 9.03
CA PHE A 588 26.58 -19.94 8.59
C PHE A 588 26.19 -21.26 7.94
N ASP A 589 26.97 -21.72 6.94
CA ASP A 589 26.69 -22.98 6.24
C ASP A 589 26.61 -24.17 7.24
N LYS A 590 27.60 -24.28 8.14
CA LYS A 590 27.65 -25.40 9.10
C LYS A 590 26.53 -25.33 10.14
N VAL A 591 26.28 -24.17 10.74
CA VAL A 591 25.25 -24.03 11.79
C VAL A 591 23.86 -24.20 11.23
N CYS A 592 23.57 -23.67 10.04
CA CYS A 592 22.27 -23.83 9.39
C CYS A 592 22.00 -25.28 8.99
N ASN A 593 23.03 -26.02 8.51
CA ASN A 593 22.89 -27.45 8.24
C ASN A 593 22.61 -28.28 9.50
N LEU A 594 23.23 -27.92 10.65
CA LEU A 594 22.91 -28.53 11.94
C LEU A 594 21.49 -28.18 12.41
N ALA A 595 20.99 -26.99 12.07
CA ALA A 595 19.64 -26.52 12.40
C ALA A 595 18.54 -27.10 11.49
N LYS A 596 18.86 -28.06 10.63
CA LYS A 596 17.94 -28.78 9.72
C LYS A 596 17.19 -27.83 8.81
N PRO A 597 17.81 -27.41 7.69
CA PRO A 597 17.19 -26.47 6.75
C PRO A 597 15.98 -27.11 6.05
N GLU A 598 14.99 -26.27 5.75
CA GLU A 598 13.79 -26.64 5.02
C GLU A 598 13.53 -25.66 3.88
N LEU A 599 12.91 -26.15 2.80
CA LEU A 599 12.49 -25.36 1.66
C LEU A 599 11.03 -24.92 1.85
N LEU A 600 10.77 -23.64 1.65
CA LEU A 600 9.47 -23.03 1.78
C LEU A 600 8.93 -22.62 0.41
N GLU A 601 7.64 -22.85 0.19
CA GLU A 601 6.89 -22.38 -0.97
C GLU A 601 5.85 -21.32 -0.58
N PRO A 602 5.61 -20.31 -1.42
CA PRO A 602 4.58 -19.32 -1.16
C PRO A 602 3.18 -19.90 -1.35
N VAL A 603 2.30 -19.62 -0.37
CA VAL A 603 0.88 -19.92 -0.40
C VAL A 603 0.10 -18.66 -0.65
N MET A 604 -0.86 -18.74 -1.57
CA MET A 604 -1.73 -17.63 -1.94
C MET A 604 -3.12 -17.80 -1.34
N ASN A 605 -3.71 -16.74 -0.82
CA ASN A 605 -5.14 -16.63 -0.63
C ASN A 605 -5.78 -16.44 -2.00
N VAL A 606 -6.79 -17.19 -2.28
CA VAL A 606 -7.50 -17.20 -3.58
C VAL A 606 -8.97 -16.97 -3.32
N ASP A 607 -9.52 -15.86 -3.79
CA ASP A 607 -10.95 -15.60 -3.72
C ASP A 607 -11.56 -15.74 -5.09
N ILE A 608 -12.39 -16.75 -5.29
CA ILE A 608 -13.07 -17.01 -6.57
C ILE A 608 -14.49 -16.49 -6.48
N SER A 609 -14.84 -15.54 -7.35
CA SER A 609 -16.19 -15.03 -7.50
C SER A 609 -16.84 -15.64 -8.74
N CYS A 610 -18.00 -16.31 -8.57
CA CYS A 610 -18.69 -16.96 -9.68
C CYS A 610 -20.21 -17.01 -9.44
N PRO A 611 -21.03 -17.12 -10.52
CA PRO A 611 -22.46 -17.41 -10.38
C PRO A 611 -22.70 -18.76 -9.69
N LYS A 612 -23.80 -18.87 -8.98
CA LYS A 612 -24.20 -20.05 -8.18
C LYS A 612 -24.10 -21.38 -8.92
N GLU A 613 -24.40 -21.35 -10.21
CA GLU A 613 -24.37 -22.54 -11.11
C GLU A 613 -22.97 -23.09 -11.36
N PHE A 614 -21.89 -22.29 -11.18
CA PHE A 614 -20.50 -22.66 -11.41
C PHE A 614 -19.68 -22.91 -10.14
N VAL A 615 -20.29 -22.85 -8.96
CA VAL A 615 -19.60 -23.07 -7.68
C VAL A 615 -18.89 -24.44 -7.64
N GLY A 616 -19.58 -25.48 -8.09
CA GLY A 616 -19.02 -26.84 -8.13
C GLY A 616 -17.78 -26.94 -9.05
N ASP A 617 -17.84 -26.31 -10.21
CA ASP A 617 -16.74 -26.29 -11.18
C ASP A 617 -15.56 -25.49 -10.64
N ALA A 618 -15.81 -24.32 -10.04
CA ALA A 618 -14.78 -23.48 -9.44
C ALA A 618 -14.07 -24.19 -8.27
N MET A 619 -14.84 -24.82 -7.38
CA MET A 619 -14.29 -25.62 -6.27
C MET A 619 -13.47 -26.81 -6.78
N SER A 620 -13.94 -27.49 -7.82
CA SER A 620 -13.23 -28.61 -8.44
C SER A 620 -11.90 -28.17 -9.05
N GLN A 621 -11.86 -27.02 -9.74
CA GLN A 621 -10.63 -26.45 -10.30
C GLN A 621 -9.63 -26.11 -9.20
N MET A 622 -10.07 -25.55 -8.08
CA MET A 622 -9.22 -25.23 -6.94
C MET A 622 -8.68 -26.49 -6.25
N THR A 623 -9.54 -27.45 -5.95
CA THR A 623 -9.19 -28.68 -5.25
C THR A 623 -8.23 -29.55 -6.09
N SER A 624 -8.45 -29.64 -7.41
CA SER A 624 -7.56 -30.39 -8.32
C SER A 624 -6.13 -29.85 -8.34
N ARG A 625 -5.93 -28.60 -7.95
CA ARG A 625 -4.62 -27.93 -7.82
C ARG A 625 -4.03 -28.00 -6.41
N GLY A 626 -4.65 -28.78 -5.52
CA GLY A 626 -4.21 -28.91 -4.13
C GLY A 626 -4.57 -27.70 -3.26
N GLY A 627 -5.50 -26.86 -3.72
CA GLY A 627 -6.02 -25.75 -2.92
C GLY A 627 -6.96 -26.24 -1.82
N ILE A 628 -6.93 -25.55 -0.69
CA ILE A 628 -7.79 -25.77 0.47
C ILE A 628 -8.89 -24.74 0.46
N ILE A 629 -10.14 -25.16 0.34
CA ILE A 629 -11.30 -24.26 0.39
C ILE A 629 -11.57 -23.92 1.85
N LEU A 630 -11.63 -22.62 2.16
CA LEU A 630 -11.84 -22.12 3.52
C LEU A 630 -13.33 -21.89 3.84
N GLY A 631 -14.14 -21.65 2.80
CA GLY A 631 -15.56 -21.39 2.98
C GLY A 631 -16.30 -21.15 1.66
N GLN A 632 -17.53 -20.67 1.77
CA GLN A 632 -18.35 -20.21 0.67
C GLN A 632 -19.27 -19.12 1.20
N ASP A 633 -19.22 -17.94 0.59
CA ASP A 633 -20.03 -16.78 0.95
C ASP A 633 -21.00 -16.45 -0.17
N SER A 634 -22.30 -16.45 0.16
CA SER A 634 -23.36 -16.09 -0.79
C SER A 634 -23.57 -14.59 -0.81
N LYS A 635 -23.46 -13.96 -1.97
CA LYS A 635 -23.76 -12.55 -2.22
C LYS A 635 -24.87 -12.37 -3.24
N VAL A 636 -25.42 -11.17 -3.32
CA VAL A 636 -26.44 -10.83 -4.32
C VAL A 636 -25.93 -11.02 -5.74
N SER A 637 -24.63 -10.73 -5.97
CA SER A 637 -23.95 -10.86 -7.27
C SER A 637 -23.48 -12.28 -7.63
N GLY A 638 -23.53 -13.23 -6.70
CA GLY A 638 -23.01 -14.59 -6.89
C GLY A 638 -22.42 -15.18 -5.61
N GLU A 639 -21.58 -16.19 -5.78
CA GLU A 639 -20.89 -16.85 -4.68
C GLU A 639 -19.41 -16.47 -4.68
N VAL A 640 -18.84 -16.27 -3.49
CA VAL A 640 -17.40 -16.09 -3.29
C VAL A 640 -16.86 -17.31 -2.57
N ILE A 641 -15.78 -17.89 -3.07
CA ILE A 641 -15.15 -19.10 -2.56
C ILE A 641 -13.73 -18.71 -2.11
N PRO A 642 -13.52 -18.41 -0.82
CA PRO A 642 -12.19 -18.22 -0.28
C PRO A 642 -11.45 -19.55 -0.18
N ALA A 643 -10.21 -19.58 -0.63
CA ALA A 643 -9.36 -20.75 -0.65
C ALA A 643 -7.88 -20.37 -0.42
N GLN A 644 -7.04 -21.35 -0.13
CA GLN A 644 -5.60 -21.20 -0.11
C GLN A 644 -4.95 -22.24 -1.02
N ALA A 645 -3.94 -21.83 -1.79
CA ALA A 645 -3.23 -22.74 -2.69
C ALA A 645 -1.75 -22.35 -2.84
N PRO A 646 -0.85 -23.34 -3.02
CA PRO A 646 0.54 -23.06 -3.37
C PRO A 646 0.64 -22.31 -4.71
N MET A 647 1.47 -21.25 -4.78
CA MET A 647 1.65 -20.45 -6.00
C MET A 647 2.06 -21.32 -7.20
N ALA A 648 2.91 -22.33 -7.00
CA ALA A 648 3.34 -23.26 -8.02
C ALA A 648 2.19 -23.97 -8.77
N LYS A 649 1.03 -24.11 -8.12
CA LYS A 649 -0.16 -24.77 -8.69
C LYS A 649 -1.12 -23.78 -9.36
N MET A 650 -0.89 -22.48 -9.20
CA MET A 650 -1.80 -21.45 -9.72
C MET A 650 -1.50 -21.02 -11.17
N PHE A 651 -0.34 -21.38 -11.71
CA PHE A 651 -0.04 -21.10 -13.13
C PHE A 651 -1.10 -21.67 -14.07
N GLY A 652 -1.62 -20.83 -14.98
CA GLY A 652 -2.69 -21.18 -15.91
C GLY A 652 -4.07 -21.36 -15.25
N PHE A 653 -4.25 -21.04 -13.96
CA PHE A 653 -5.55 -21.16 -13.28
C PHE A 653 -6.61 -20.28 -13.93
N SER A 654 -6.25 -19.04 -14.33
CA SER A 654 -7.15 -18.11 -15.03
C SER A 654 -7.81 -18.73 -16.24
N THR A 655 -7.01 -19.34 -17.11
CA THR A 655 -7.50 -19.98 -18.34
C THR A 655 -8.43 -21.17 -18.06
N ASN A 656 -8.04 -22.02 -17.10
CA ASN A 656 -8.84 -23.18 -16.74
C ASN A 656 -10.14 -22.80 -16.03
N LEU A 657 -10.09 -21.82 -15.14
CA LEU A 657 -11.28 -21.32 -14.45
C LEU A 657 -12.29 -20.69 -15.45
N ARG A 658 -11.80 -19.82 -16.35
CA ARG A 658 -12.64 -19.22 -17.41
C ARG A 658 -13.26 -20.27 -18.32
N SER A 659 -12.49 -21.30 -18.72
CA SER A 659 -13.00 -22.40 -19.53
C SER A 659 -14.10 -23.18 -18.80
N ALA A 660 -13.90 -23.51 -17.51
CA ALA A 660 -14.88 -24.25 -16.71
C ALA A 660 -16.14 -23.46 -16.41
N THR A 661 -16.05 -22.13 -16.34
CA THR A 661 -17.17 -21.23 -15.95
C THR A 661 -17.69 -20.37 -17.09
N GLN A 662 -17.37 -20.72 -18.34
CA GLN A 662 -17.80 -19.98 -19.55
C GLN A 662 -17.41 -18.49 -19.51
N GLY A 663 -16.27 -18.17 -18.89
CA GLY A 663 -15.77 -16.82 -18.73
C GLY A 663 -16.45 -15.98 -17.61
N ARG A 664 -17.35 -16.58 -16.83
CA ARG A 664 -18.17 -15.86 -15.84
C ARG A 664 -17.58 -15.84 -14.44
N ALA A 665 -16.56 -16.63 -14.14
CA ALA A 665 -15.83 -16.52 -12.88
C ALA A 665 -14.64 -15.60 -13.01
N THR A 666 -14.40 -14.87 -11.93
CA THR A 666 -13.20 -14.08 -11.69
C THR A 666 -12.49 -14.59 -10.43
N PHE A 667 -11.24 -14.28 -10.26
CA PHE A 667 -10.52 -14.60 -9.03
C PHE A 667 -9.48 -13.52 -8.72
N SER A 668 -9.11 -13.44 -7.45
CA SER A 668 -7.97 -12.68 -6.97
C SER A 668 -6.97 -13.61 -6.29
N LEU A 669 -5.68 -13.27 -6.36
CA LEU A 669 -4.58 -13.95 -5.70
C LEU A 669 -3.87 -12.94 -4.82
N GLU A 670 -3.71 -13.29 -3.54
CA GLU A 670 -2.95 -12.48 -2.58
C GLU A 670 -1.96 -13.37 -1.85
N PHE A 671 -0.73 -12.90 -1.65
CA PHE A 671 0.24 -13.63 -0.84
C PHE A 671 -0.28 -13.79 0.59
N SER A 672 -0.25 -15.01 1.11
CA SER A 672 -0.66 -15.33 2.47
C SER A 672 0.56 -15.55 3.38
N HIS A 673 1.31 -16.60 3.12
CA HIS A 673 2.47 -16.99 3.92
C HIS A 673 3.37 -17.97 3.16
N PHE A 674 4.53 -18.24 3.71
CA PHE A 674 5.37 -19.36 3.27
C PHE A 674 5.07 -20.61 4.08
N GLN A 675 4.91 -21.75 3.40
CA GLN A 675 4.78 -23.08 4.05
C GLN A 675 5.89 -24.02 3.59
N VAL A 676 6.10 -25.09 4.38
CA VAL A 676 7.05 -26.12 4.00
C VAL A 676 6.60 -26.82 2.72
N LYS A 677 7.46 -26.86 1.72
CA LYS A 677 7.19 -27.54 0.47
C LYS A 677 7.03 -29.03 0.68
N GLN A 678 5.85 -29.56 0.35
CA GLN A 678 5.59 -31.00 0.41
C GLN A 678 6.19 -31.73 -0.79
N GLY A 679 6.99 -32.78 -0.53
CA GLY A 679 7.60 -33.63 -1.54
C GLY A 679 8.74 -32.97 -2.29
N GLY A 680 9.97 -33.14 -1.82
CA GLY A 680 11.22 -32.55 -2.31
C GLY A 680 11.28 -32.05 -3.75
N LEU A 681 12.33 -31.35 -4.16
CA LEU A 681 12.58 -30.99 -5.57
C LEU A 681 12.67 -32.29 -6.43
N SER A 682 11.51 -32.84 -6.80
CA SER A 682 11.47 -33.92 -7.79
C SER A 682 11.33 -33.28 -9.18
N GLY A 683 12.44 -33.15 -9.85
CA GLY A 683 12.44 -32.95 -11.28
C GLY A 683 13.10 -31.69 -11.80
N SER A 684 14.25 -31.90 -12.36
CA SER A 684 14.96 -31.18 -13.44
C SER A 684 15.38 -29.73 -13.16
N PHE A 685 16.62 -29.60 -12.83
CA PHE A 685 17.48 -28.53 -13.30
C PHE A 685 17.61 -28.58 -14.84
#